data_901d5d3c865bec8044eefffe91a797a0
#
_entry.id   901d5d3c865bec8044eefffe91a797a0
#
_cell.length_a   1.000
_cell.length_b   1.000
_cell.length_c   1.000
_cell.angle_alpha   90.00
_cell.angle_beta   90.00
_cell.angle_gamma   90.00
#
_symmetry.space_group_name_H-M   'P 1'
#
loop_
_entity.id
_entity.type
_entity.pdbx_description
1 polymer ?
#
loop_
_entity_poly.entity_id
_entity_poly.type
_entity_poly.pdbx_seq_one_letter_code
_entity_poly.pdbx_strand_id
1 'polypeptide(L)'
;MNTPRHMLNVLRLAVALLFASALMSRCASMMTPTGGPRDSLPPVIVNMTPDNFATDRPTVGHGKIYIEFDEFVQLKDQQKEFFTSPAMKKKPLITLRGRGIVVQLRDTLAPNTTYALNFGSAIRDNNEGNPLYSMRYVFSTGPEIDSMVLSGYTADSYKADSVSKTFIWFFPADSVEHVAEYDSTIFKYKPAAIARAENNGIFIAQNLKPIPYRVYAVQDKNDNQMYEPGSDQVGFLEGTYNPAEMPDFGMWYDSIRQYVTAEPQLYFRMFTDKAFRRQVLSQTERPQQHKAMLYFASAHPKITRLRFDSIPADRVIIDPQTVGRDTIALWFNVPSSALPDTIKGEISYFKHDTVNRLQEVTEPLKLSWRLIETKEQEREREKLERERRKAEAAGEEWEEPEKENPFAFKMPTSGEINPENHLTVDFDYPLVKLDSAKLLLTRVLEDNSIEDIPVRMVRDTGMLRRWQVRAPWKLGGQYTLTIPEGAITDVAGLSNDSIIGKYTVLDPEKFATVLIHVRGRDDGTKYIVQLLDGNNALKQEKRDVVTGDVRFNYVPAGEIKFRVIEDRNGNGKWDSGNVVERLQPERAEIYANDQGEDTFATKTNWEIEFSMDMNRIFAPVTMQSLSRLLDERESQRLRREAEKRAKEGPKRDQDRNRQQNDNNSNFNAAGGMFNNFR
;
A
#
# COMPACT_ATOMS: atom_id res chain seq x y z
N MET A 1 -10.01 -95.86 34.49
CA MET A 1 -9.09 -95.35 33.50
C MET A 1 -9.88 -94.81 32.29
N ASN A 2 -10.28 -93.56 32.34
CA ASN A 2 -11.00 -92.91 31.21
C ASN A 2 -10.48 -91.45 31.09
N THR A 3 -9.22 -91.27 30.65
CA THR A 3 -8.65 -89.93 30.58
C THR A 3 -7.98 -89.56 29.27
N PRO A 4 -7.94 -90.27 28.14
CA PRO A 4 -7.27 -89.73 26.98
C PRO A 4 -8.19 -88.95 25.99
N ARG A 5 -9.53 -89.16 26.06
CA ARG A 5 -10.40 -88.48 25.08
C ARG A 5 -10.73 -87.03 25.39
N HIS A 6 -10.77 -86.62 26.65
CA HIS A 6 -11.00 -85.22 27.02
C HIS A 6 -9.79 -84.32 26.73
N MET A 7 -8.61 -84.81 26.93
CA MET A 7 -7.38 -84.08 26.66
C MET A 7 -7.19 -83.84 25.17
N LEU A 8 -7.54 -84.80 24.32
CA LEU A 8 -7.47 -84.64 22.85
C LEU A 8 -8.51 -83.66 22.29
N ASN A 9 -9.68 -83.57 22.89
CA ASN A 9 -10.73 -82.67 22.52
C ASN A 9 -10.38 -81.20 22.98
N VAL A 10 -9.81 -81.07 24.15
CA VAL A 10 -9.31 -79.79 24.65
C VAL A 10 -8.14 -79.28 23.78
N LEU A 11 -7.23 -80.16 23.35
CA LEU A 11 -6.12 -79.83 22.46
C LEU A 11 -6.65 -79.41 21.05
N ARG A 12 -7.65 -80.12 20.52
CA ARG A 12 -8.27 -79.78 19.25
C ARG A 12 -9.01 -78.44 19.33
N LEU A 13 -9.68 -78.14 20.44
CA LEU A 13 -10.34 -76.83 20.65
C LEU A 13 -9.31 -75.71 20.80
N ALA A 14 -8.22 -75.96 21.48
CA ALA A 14 -7.13 -74.95 21.59
C ALA A 14 -6.45 -74.67 20.23
N VAL A 15 -6.22 -75.71 19.42
CA VAL A 15 -5.70 -75.55 18.05
C VAL A 15 -6.69 -74.86 17.13
N ALA A 16 -7.99 -75.18 17.24
CA ALA A 16 -9.01 -74.46 16.49
C ALA A 16 -9.16 -72.97 16.86
N LEU A 17 -9.05 -72.65 18.15
CA LEU A 17 -9.03 -71.28 18.66
C LEU A 17 -7.77 -70.53 18.25
N LEU A 18 -6.61 -71.14 18.22
CA LEU A 18 -5.38 -70.57 17.70
C LEU A 18 -5.46 -70.31 16.18
N PHE A 19 -6.06 -71.23 15.44
CA PHE A 19 -6.27 -71.03 14.00
C PHE A 19 -7.30 -69.96 13.71
N ALA A 20 -8.36 -69.87 14.51
CA ALA A 20 -9.35 -68.79 14.39
C ALA A 20 -8.77 -67.41 14.76
N SER A 21 -7.91 -67.33 15.78
CA SER A 21 -7.22 -66.08 16.14
C SER A 21 -6.20 -65.67 15.09
N ALA A 22 -5.49 -66.60 14.45
CA ALA A 22 -4.59 -66.35 13.34
C ALA A 22 -5.28 -65.88 12.06
N LEU A 23 -6.53 -66.29 11.85
CA LEU A 23 -7.37 -65.83 10.73
C LEU A 23 -7.98 -64.45 10.99
N MET A 24 -8.13 -64.04 12.25
CA MET A 24 -8.61 -62.71 12.61
C MET A 24 -7.50 -61.64 12.70
N SER A 25 -6.24 -62.05 12.71
CA SER A 25 -5.11 -61.11 12.72
C SER A 25 -4.67 -60.62 11.34
N ARG A 26 -5.48 -60.78 10.30
CA ARG A 26 -5.34 -59.97 9.09
C ARG A 26 -5.86 -58.57 9.42
N CYS A 27 -5.00 -57.76 10.03
CA CYS A 27 -5.16 -56.33 10.02
C CYS A 27 -5.38 -55.92 8.57
N ALA A 28 -6.61 -55.53 8.24
CA ALA A 28 -6.85 -54.73 7.06
C ALA A 28 -6.00 -53.47 7.25
N SER A 29 -4.93 -53.38 6.49
CA SER A 29 -4.20 -52.11 6.33
C SER A 29 -5.23 -51.14 5.76
N MET A 30 -5.74 -50.24 6.59
CA MET A 30 -6.44 -49.04 6.11
C MET A 30 -5.38 -48.13 5.52
N MET A 31 -4.81 -48.52 4.40
CA MET A 31 -4.21 -47.54 3.52
C MET A 31 -5.39 -46.74 2.97
N THR A 32 -5.50 -45.50 3.39
CA THR A 32 -6.29 -44.52 2.63
C THR A 32 -5.91 -44.68 1.17
N PRO A 33 -6.88 -44.88 0.27
CA PRO A 33 -6.58 -44.98 -1.15
C PRO A 33 -5.77 -43.74 -1.52
N THR A 34 -4.49 -43.91 -1.85
CA THR A 34 -3.69 -42.90 -2.50
C THR A 34 -4.39 -42.67 -3.82
N GLY A 35 -5.15 -41.55 -3.88
CA GLY A 35 -5.81 -41.14 -5.11
C GLY A 35 -4.78 -41.11 -6.26
N GLY A 36 -5.26 -41.28 -7.47
CA GLY A 36 -4.46 -41.15 -8.68
C GLY A 36 -3.70 -39.82 -8.69
N PRO A 37 -2.83 -39.56 -9.66
CA PRO A 37 -2.17 -38.28 -9.81
C PRO A 37 -3.23 -37.18 -9.79
N ARG A 38 -2.96 -36.10 -9.04
CA ARG A 38 -3.85 -34.95 -8.93
C ARG A 38 -4.13 -34.40 -10.32
N ASP A 39 -5.39 -34.22 -10.65
CA ASP A 39 -5.77 -33.57 -11.89
C ASP A 39 -5.33 -32.08 -11.86
N SER A 40 -4.74 -31.61 -12.92
CA SER A 40 -4.29 -30.23 -13.10
C SER A 40 -4.92 -29.55 -14.31
N LEU A 41 -5.86 -30.24 -14.97
CA LEU A 41 -6.54 -29.72 -16.15
C LEU A 41 -7.78 -28.91 -15.73
N PRO A 42 -8.06 -27.79 -16.40
CA PRO A 42 -9.31 -27.06 -16.19
C PRO A 42 -10.47 -27.76 -16.90
N PRO A 43 -11.73 -27.50 -16.51
CA PRO A 43 -12.91 -28.00 -17.19
C PRO A 43 -12.93 -27.60 -18.68
N VAL A 44 -13.34 -28.51 -19.56
CA VAL A 44 -13.47 -28.27 -20.98
C VAL A 44 -14.93 -28.03 -21.36
N ILE A 45 -15.19 -27.02 -22.19
CA ILE A 45 -16.51 -26.71 -22.69
C ILE A 45 -16.94 -27.76 -23.72
N VAL A 46 -18.08 -28.43 -23.47
CA VAL A 46 -18.63 -29.44 -24.36
C VAL A 46 -19.70 -28.84 -25.28
N ASN A 47 -20.55 -27.95 -24.73
CA ASN A 47 -21.67 -27.40 -25.47
C ASN A 47 -22.08 -26.02 -24.93
N MET A 48 -22.54 -25.14 -25.83
CA MET A 48 -23.16 -23.86 -25.48
C MET A 48 -24.49 -23.71 -26.24
N THR A 49 -25.53 -23.35 -25.53
CA THR A 49 -26.86 -23.14 -26.16
C THR A 49 -27.47 -21.82 -25.64
N PRO A 50 -27.71 -20.81 -26.49
CA PRO A 50 -27.30 -20.74 -27.89
C PRO A 50 -25.80 -20.79 -28.12
N ASP A 51 -25.37 -21.03 -29.35
CA ASP A 51 -23.96 -21.07 -29.72
C ASP A 51 -23.23 -19.79 -29.36
N ASN A 52 -21.94 -19.91 -29.06
CA ASN A 52 -21.07 -18.74 -28.89
C ASN A 52 -20.98 -17.97 -30.24
N PHE A 53 -20.92 -16.66 -30.17
CA PHE A 53 -20.98 -15.74 -31.32
C PHE A 53 -22.31 -15.72 -32.07
N ALA A 54 -23.41 -16.09 -31.41
CA ALA A 54 -24.75 -15.95 -31.97
C ALA A 54 -25.12 -14.48 -32.26
N THR A 55 -25.72 -14.22 -33.41
CA THR A 55 -26.20 -12.90 -33.82
C THR A 55 -27.72 -12.78 -33.70
N ASP A 56 -28.27 -11.59 -33.95
CA ASP A 56 -29.70 -11.28 -33.95
C ASP A 56 -30.44 -11.73 -32.68
N ARG A 57 -29.75 -11.66 -31.56
CA ARG A 57 -30.36 -12.02 -30.26
C ARG A 57 -31.37 -10.95 -29.83
N PRO A 58 -32.54 -11.37 -29.32
CA PRO A 58 -33.57 -10.42 -28.92
C PRO A 58 -33.08 -9.48 -27.80
N THR A 59 -33.49 -8.21 -27.86
CA THR A 59 -33.16 -7.20 -26.84
C THR A 59 -33.93 -7.38 -25.54
N VAL A 60 -35.06 -8.12 -25.58
CA VAL A 60 -35.89 -8.52 -24.42
C VAL A 60 -36.27 -9.96 -24.57
N GLY A 61 -36.53 -10.65 -23.48
CA GLY A 61 -36.93 -12.07 -23.50
C GLY A 61 -35.84 -13.02 -24.01
N HIS A 62 -34.59 -12.74 -23.67
CA HIS A 62 -33.40 -13.37 -24.24
C HIS A 62 -33.26 -14.88 -23.98
N GLY A 63 -34.10 -15.42 -23.15
CA GLY A 63 -33.97 -16.82 -22.72
C GLY A 63 -32.80 -17.03 -21.76
N LYS A 64 -32.41 -18.30 -21.63
CA LYS A 64 -31.29 -18.73 -20.81
C LYS A 64 -30.13 -19.17 -21.70
N ILE A 65 -28.90 -18.92 -21.28
CA ILE A 65 -27.70 -19.46 -21.90
C ILE A 65 -27.25 -20.66 -21.07
N TYR A 66 -27.07 -21.80 -21.72
CA TYR A 66 -26.61 -23.03 -21.10
C TYR A 66 -25.18 -23.29 -21.58
N ILE A 67 -24.28 -23.53 -20.64
CA ILE A 67 -22.88 -23.86 -20.91
C ILE A 67 -22.59 -25.15 -20.17
N GLU A 68 -22.22 -26.20 -20.91
CA GLU A 68 -21.99 -27.53 -20.40
C GLU A 68 -20.50 -27.88 -20.49
N PHE A 69 -19.99 -28.53 -19.45
CA PHE A 69 -18.61 -28.97 -19.34
C PHE A 69 -18.51 -30.48 -19.29
N ASP A 70 -17.32 -31.00 -19.55
CA ASP A 70 -17.00 -32.43 -19.48
C ASP A 70 -17.07 -33.01 -18.06
N GLU A 71 -16.93 -32.13 -17.05
CA GLU A 71 -16.93 -32.46 -15.64
C GLU A 71 -17.83 -31.52 -14.80
N PHE A 72 -17.99 -31.83 -13.51
CA PHE A 72 -18.69 -30.95 -12.58
C PHE A 72 -17.85 -29.72 -12.26
N VAL A 73 -18.49 -28.56 -12.28
CA VAL A 73 -17.87 -27.27 -12.02
C VAL A 73 -18.43 -26.59 -10.77
N GLN A 74 -17.63 -25.72 -10.18
CA GLN A 74 -18.01 -24.81 -9.11
C GLN A 74 -17.85 -23.36 -9.54
N LEU A 75 -18.62 -22.46 -8.92
CA LEU A 75 -18.47 -21.01 -9.13
C LEU A 75 -17.80 -20.40 -7.90
N LYS A 76 -16.61 -19.83 -8.09
CA LYS A 76 -15.84 -19.19 -7.01
C LYS A 76 -15.62 -17.73 -7.32
N ASP A 77 -15.76 -16.87 -6.30
CA ASP A 77 -15.54 -15.41 -6.40
C ASP A 77 -16.28 -14.75 -7.58
N GLN A 78 -17.46 -15.28 -7.94
CA GLN A 78 -18.24 -14.86 -9.10
C GLN A 78 -18.47 -13.35 -9.16
N GLN A 79 -18.69 -12.70 -8.02
CA GLN A 79 -18.96 -11.26 -8.00
C GLN A 79 -17.75 -10.42 -8.42
N LYS A 80 -16.55 -10.92 -8.16
CA LYS A 80 -15.27 -10.25 -8.47
C LYS A 80 -14.76 -10.61 -9.86
N GLU A 81 -14.98 -11.86 -10.29
CA GLU A 81 -14.41 -12.37 -11.52
C GLU A 81 -15.31 -12.14 -12.75
N PHE A 82 -16.65 -12.19 -12.55
CA PHE A 82 -17.59 -12.05 -13.63
C PHE A 82 -17.93 -10.59 -13.93
N PHE A 83 -17.79 -10.20 -15.19
CA PHE A 83 -18.22 -8.90 -15.69
C PHE A 83 -18.76 -8.99 -17.12
N THR A 84 -19.51 -7.98 -17.54
CA THR A 84 -20.07 -7.91 -18.89
C THR A 84 -19.51 -6.70 -19.65
N SER A 85 -19.31 -6.85 -20.92
CA SER A 85 -18.93 -5.77 -21.84
C SER A 85 -19.93 -5.68 -22.98
N PRO A 86 -20.68 -4.57 -23.12
CA PRO A 86 -20.86 -3.44 -22.19
C PRO A 86 -21.45 -3.83 -20.83
N ALA A 87 -21.32 -2.92 -19.83
CA ALA A 87 -21.89 -3.14 -18.51
C ALA A 87 -23.42 -3.20 -18.55
N MET A 88 -24.00 -4.23 -17.98
CA MET A 88 -25.45 -4.39 -17.82
C MET A 88 -25.94 -3.69 -16.54
N LYS A 89 -27.15 -3.07 -16.59
CA LYS A 89 -27.76 -2.45 -15.40
C LYS A 89 -28.10 -3.50 -14.34
N LYS A 90 -28.61 -4.66 -14.79
CA LYS A 90 -28.92 -5.81 -13.94
C LYS A 90 -27.94 -6.92 -14.25
N LYS A 91 -27.05 -7.23 -13.31
CA LYS A 91 -26.10 -8.34 -13.47
C LYS A 91 -26.85 -9.64 -13.83
N PRO A 92 -26.35 -10.42 -14.80
CA PRO A 92 -26.89 -11.74 -15.11
C PRO A 92 -26.88 -12.65 -13.88
N LEU A 93 -27.88 -13.51 -13.76
CA LEU A 93 -27.90 -14.57 -12.73
C LEU A 93 -27.23 -15.80 -13.29
N ILE A 94 -26.18 -16.27 -12.63
CA ILE A 94 -25.46 -17.50 -12.99
C ILE A 94 -25.74 -18.55 -11.90
N THR A 95 -26.18 -19.73 -12.33
CA THR A 95 -26.50 -20.86 -11.44
C THR A 95 -25.90 -22.15 -11.99
N LEU A 96 -25.52 -23.05 -11.09
CA LEU A 96 -25.04 -24.38 -11.44
C LEU A 96 -26.24 -25.27 -11.86
N ARG A 97 -26.04 -26.12 -12.90
CA ARG A 97 -26.98 -27.09 -13.36
C ARG A 97 -26.27 -28.34 -13.92
N GLY A 98 -26.27 -29.42 -13.20
CA GLY A 98 -25.55 -30.62 -13.59
C GLY A 98 -24.05 -30.35 -13.75
N ARG A 99 -23.49 -30.74 -14.89
CA ARG A 99 -22.07 -30.44 -15.26
C ARG A 99 -21.90 -29.09 -15.92
N GLY A 100 -22.82 -28.15 -15.72
CA GLY A 100 -22.75 -26.87 -16.41
C GLY A 100 -23.30 -25.73 -15.59
N ILE A 101 -23.37 -24.58 -16.26
CA ILE A 101 -23.94 -23.35 -15.73
C ILE A 101 -25.09 -22.85 -16.60
N VAL A 102 -26.00 -22.15 -15.96
CA VAL A 102 -27.10 -21.44 -16.62
C VAL A 102 -26.94 -19.96 -16.35
N VAL A 103 -26.84 -19.16 -17.41
CA VAL A 103 -26.78 -17.71 -17.31
C VAL A 103 -28.13 -17.14 -17.74
N GLN A 104 -28.77 -16.40 -16.87
CA GLN A 104 -30.03 -15.72 -17.15
C GLN A 104 -29.80 -14.21 -17.23
N LEU A 105 -29.93 -13.65 -18.42
CA LEU A 105 -29.91 -12.22 -18.64
C LEU A 105 -31.18 -11.60 -18.05
N ARG A 106 -31.04 -10.47 -17.34
CA ARG A 106 -32.14 -9.81 -16.63
C ARG A 106 -32.32 -8.35 -17.01
N ASP A 107 -31.47 -7.86 -17.94
CA ASP A 107 -31.50 -6.48 -18.42
C ASP A 107 -32.16 -6.36 -19.80
N THR A 108 -32.58 -5.18 -20.18
CA THR A 108 -32.91 -4.85 -21.57
C THR A 108 -31.63 -4.50 -22.29
N LEU A 109 -31.35 -5.19 -23.39
CA LEU A 109 -30.13 -5.02 -24.14
C LEU A 109 -30.27 -3.89 -25.17
N ALA A 110 -29.19 -3.19 -25.46
CA ALA A 110 -29.15 -2.22 -26.55
C ALA A 110 -29.20 -2.92 -27.91
N PRO A 111 -29.85 -2.33 -28.94
CA PRO A 111 -29.85 -2.89 -30.28
C PRO A 111 -28.49 -2.75 -30.96
N ASN A 112 -28.20 -3.59 -31.95
CA ASN A 112 -26.95 -3.58 -32.73
C ASN A 112 -25.69 -3.49 -31.87
N THR A 113 -25.65 -4.31 -30.82
CA THR A 113 -24.57 -4.26 -29.82
C THR A 113 -24.03 -5.64 -29.56
N THR A 114 -22.71 -5.77 -29.62
CA THR A 114 -22.00 -6.99 -29.21
C THR A 114 -21.80 -7.02 -27.71
N TYR A 115 -22.24 -8.08 -27.09
CA TYR A 115 -22.10 -8.35 -25.65
C TYR A 115 -21.11 -9.50 -25.41
N ALA A 116 -20.20 -9.30 -24.48
CA ALA A 116 -19.31 -10.34 -23.98
C ALA A 116 -19.58 -10.59 -22.47
N LEU A 117 -19.84 -11.82 -22.11
CA LEU A 117 -19.92 -12.28 -20.75
C LEU A 117 -18.55 -12.89 -20.38
N ASN A 118 -17.81 -12.21 -19.53
CA ASN A 118 -16.47 -12.62 -19.14
C ASN A 118 -16.52 -13.28 -17.76
N PHE A 119 -16.04 -14.51 -17.65
CA PHE A 119 -16.10 -15.27 -16.40
C PHE A 119 -14.80 -15.22 -15.59
N GLY A 120 -13.71 -14.67 -16.16
CA GLY A 120 -12.41 -14.60 -15.49
C GLY A 120 -11.93 -15.97 -15.04
N SER A 121 -11.70 -16.15 -13.74
CA SER A 121 -11.34 -17.42 -13.10
C SER A 121 -12.47 -17.98 -12.23
N ALA A 122 -13.72 -17.54 -12.43
CA ALA A 122 -14.85 -17.93 -11.59
C ALA A 122 -15.27 -19.38 -11.76
N ILE A 123 -15.12 -19.95 -12.98
CA ILE A 123 -15.48 -21.33 -13.29
C ILE A 123 -14.27 -22.21 -12.99
N ARG A 124 -14.45 -23.20 -12.14
CA ARG A 124 -13.40 -24.14 -11.72
C ARG A 124 -13.95 -25.56 -11.71
N ASP A 125 -13.06 -26.55 -11.87
CA ASP A 125 -13.47 -27.92 -11.57
C ASP A 125 -13.92 -28.06 -10.10
N ASN A 126 -14.76 -29.06 -9.83
CA ASN A 126 -15.35 -29.25 -8.51
C ASN A 126 -14.42 -29.94 -7.52
N ASN A 127 -13.43 -30.69 -8.00
CA ASN A 127 -12.60 -31.57 -7.16
C ASN A 127 -11.31 -30.84 -6.73
N GLU A 128 -10.49 -30.42 -7.68
CA GLU A 128 -9.18 -29.83 -7.45
C GLU A 128 -9.21 -28.28 -7.43
N GLY A 129 -10.25 -27.71 -8.03
CA GLY A 129 -10.45 -26.26 -8.11
C GLY A 129 -9.63 -25.61 -9.21
N ASN A 130 -9.21 -26.34 -10.26
CA ASN A 130 -8.47 -25.79 -11.39
C ASN A 130 -9.34 -24.79 -12.15
N PRO A 131 -8.92 -23.53 -12.33
CA PRO A 131 -9.73 -22.51 -12.96
C PRO A 131 -9.69 -22.61 -14.48
N LEU A 132 -10.84 -22.44 -15.12
CA LEU A 132 -10.96 -22.18 -16.55
C LEU A 132 -10.74 -20.67 -16.78
N TYR A 133 -9.52 -20.30 -17.14
CA TYR A 133 -9.16 -18.89 -17.33
C TYR A 133 -9.74 -18.31 -18.61
N SER A 134 -10.06 -16.99 -18.55
CA SER A 134 -10.43 -16.15 -19.71
C SER A 134 -11.60 -16.67 -20.53
N MET A 135 -12.47 -17.52 -19.93
CA MET A 135 -13.67 -18.00 -20.60
C MET A 135 -14.61 -16.84 -20.89
N ARG A 136 -15.10 -16.76 -22.14
CA ARG A 136 -16.02 -15.75 -22.60
C ARG A 136 -17.14 -16.35 -23.42
N TYR A 137 -18.35 -15.79 -23.25
CA TYR A 137 -19.49 -16.04 -24.12
C TYR A 137 -19.86 -14.73 -24.79
N VAL A 138 -19.84 -14.69 -26.10
CA VAL A 138 -20.06 -13.49 -26.93
C VAL A 138 -21.32 -13.68 -27.77
N PHE A 139 -22.13 -12.64 -27.89
CA PHE A 139 -23.29 -12.61 -28.77
C PHE A 139 -23.59 -11.16 -29.21
N SER A 140 -24.35 -11.00 -30.28
CA SER A 140 -24.81 -9.69 -30.74
C SER A 140 -26.34 -9.62 -30.80
N THR A 141 -26.89 -8.43 -30.52
CA THR A 141 -28.28 -8.10 -30.76
C THR A 141 -28.53 -7.58 -32.18
N GLY A 142 -27.48 -7.47 -32.95
CA GLY A 142 -27.50 -7.13 -34.38
C GLY A 142 -26.99 -8.29 -35.24
N PRO A 143 -26.90 -8.09 -36.56
CA PRO A 143 -26.51 -9.13 -37.52
C PRO A 143 -25.01 -9.44 -37.49
N GLU A 144 -24.19 -8.59 -36.87
CA GLU A 144 -22.74 -8.69 -36.87
C GLU A 144 -22.16 -8.73 -35.45
N ILE A 145 -21.00 -9.36 -35.31
CA ILE A 145 -20.17 -9.32 -34.12
C ILE A 145 -19.03 -8.33 -34.35
N ASP A 146 -18.91 -7.34 -33.47
CA ASP A 146 -17.76 -6.43 -33.51
C ASP A 146 -16.46 -7.20 -33.27
N SER A 147 -15.42 -6.95 -34.08
CA SER A 147 -14.21 -7.80 -34.13
C SER A 147 -12.91 -7.08 -33.79
N MET A 148 -12.92 -5.75 -33.62
CA MET A 148 -11.71 -4.99 -33.32
C MET A 148 -11.15 -5.30 -31.95
N VAL A 149 -9.83 -5.22 -31.84
CA VAL A 149 -9.07 -5.55 -30.63
C VAL A 149 -8.08 -4.43 -30.32
N LEU A 150 -7.92 -4.12 -29.04
CA LEU A 150 -6.87 -3.27 -28.51
C LEU A 150 -6.19 -3.95 -27.34
N SER A 151 -4.91 -3.72 -27.20
CA SER A 151 -4.11 -4.22 -26.07
C SER A 151 -3.50 -3.07 -25.29
N GLY A 152 -3.12 -3.33 -24.06
CA GLY A 152 -2.39 -2.34 -23.28
C GLY A 152 -1.89 -2.88 -21.94
N TYR A 153 -1.26 -1.97 -21.21
CA TYR A 153 -0.62 -2.27 -19.94
C TYR A 153 -0.93 -1.20 -18.90
N THR A 154 -1.13 -1.63 -17.66
CA THR A 154 -1.39 -0.78 -16.52
C THR A 154 -0.29 -0.92 -15.48
N ALA A 155 0.32 0.21 -15.07
CA ALA A 155 1.35 0.26 -14.02
C ALA A 155 1.11 1.39 -13.05
N ASP A 156 1.49 1.19 -11.79
CA ASP A 156 1.49 2.23 -10.78
C ASP A 156 2.48 3.34 -11.17
N SER A 157 2.03 4.58 -11.15
CA SER A 157 2.80 5.73 -11.64
C SER A 157 4.00 6.08 -10.78
N TYR A 158 4.01 5.68 -9.50
CA TYR A 158 5.12 5.92 -8.59
C TYR A 158 6.01 4.70 -8.36
N LYS A 159 5.40 3.51 -8.20
CA LYS A 159 6.13 2.27 -7.93
C LYS A 159 6.64 1.61 -9.19
N ALA A 160 6.04 1.94 -10.34
CA ALA A 160 6.27 1.30 -11.65
C ALA A 160 5.92 -0.20 -11.70
N ASP A 161 5.27 -0.76 -10.67
CA ASP A 161 4.80 -2.13 -10.64
C ASP A 161 3.52 -2.28 -11.48
N SER A 162 3.28 -3.47 -12.04
CA SER A 162 2.02 -3.78 -12.73
C SER A 162 0.81 -3.68 -11.80
N VAL A 163 -0.28 -3.11 -12.29
CA VAL A 163 -1.55 -3.02 -11.55
C VAL A 163 -2.55 -4.01 -12.15
N SER A 164 -2.77 -5.10 -11.45
CA SER A 164 -3.70 -6.16 -11.86
C SER A 164 -5.15 -5.82 -11.56
N LYS A 165 -6.08 -6.57 -12.18
CA LYS A 165 -7.54 -6.48 -11.96
C LYS A 165 -8.10 -5.07 -12.20
N THR A 166 -7.43 -4.30 -13.05
CA THR A 166 -7.84 -2.97 -13.45
C THR A 166 -8.87 -3.09 -14.57
N PHE A 167 -10.02 -2.44 -14.43
CA PHE A 167 -11.01 -2.32 -15.49
C PHE A 167 -10.60 -1.24 -16.47
N ILE A 168 -10.72 -1.53 -17.77
CA ILE A 168 -10.44 -0.60 -18.85
C ILE A 168 -11.77 -0.25 -19.50
N TRP A 169 -12.16 1.02 -19.42
CA TRP A 169 -13.43 1.53 -19.87
C TRP A 169 -13.28 2.31 -21.15
N PHE A 170 -14.01 1.90 -22.16
CA PHE A 170 -14.01 2.49 -23.50
C PHE A 170 -15.28 3.32 -23.71
N PHE A 171 -15.13 4.64 -23.83
CA PHE A 171 -16.21 5.58 -24.10
C PHE A 171 -16.08 6.06 -25.54
N PRO A 172 -17.12 5.90 -26.42
CA PRO A 172 -17.08 6.47 -27.76
C PRO A 172 -16.84 7.98 -27.71
N ALA A 173 -15.91 8.47 -28.51
CA ALA A 173 -15.48 9.87 -28.44
C ALA A 173 -16.64 10.82 -28.72
N ASP A 174 -17.49 10.50 -29.70
CA ASP A 174 -18.65 11.34 -30.09
C ASP A 174 -19.73 11.42 -29.01
N SER A 175 -19.88 10.37 -28.20
CA SER A 175 -20.91 10.30 -27.14
C SER A 175 -20.56 11.10 -25.89
N VAL A 176 -19.28 11.46 -25.74
CA VAL A 176 -18.76 12.14 -24.55
C VAL A 176 -18.11 13.49 -24.87
N GLU A 177 -18.39 14.04 -26.04
CA GLU A 177 -17.82 15.31 -26.49
C GLU A 177 -18.15 16.47 -25.53
N HIS A 178 -19.35 16.47 -24.96
CA HIS A 178 -19.76 17.44 -23.93
C HIS A 178 -19.11 17.25 -22.57
N VAL A 179 -18.48 16.12 -22.33
CA VAL A 179 -17.78 15.79 -21.09
C VAL A 179 -16.28 16.14 -21.21
N ALA A 180 -15.86 16.66 -22.35
CA ALA A 180 -14.49 17.04 -22.62
C ALA A 180 -13.97 18.17 -21.73
N GLU A 181 -14.87 18.93 -21.12
CA GLU A 181 -14.51 19.96 -20.15
C GLU A 181 -14.36 19.41 -18.73
N TYR A 182 -14.02 18.24 -18.64
CA TYR A 182 -13.65 17.75 -17.48
C TYR A 182 -14.28 17.41 -16.63
N ASP A 183 -14.45 16.30 -16.58
CA ASP A 183 -15.15 16.09 -15.46
C ASP A 183 -15.00 14.63 -15.08
N SER A 184 -14.80 14.30 -13.86
CA SER A 184 -15.22 13.08 -13.19
C SER A 184 -16.63 12.62 -13.61
N THR A 185 -17.39 13.45 -14.35
CA THR A 185 -18.69 13.12 -14.90
C THR A 185 -18.66 12.07 -16.00
N ILE A 186 -17.52 11.82 -16.67
CA ILE A 186 -17.41 10.72 -17.63
C ILE A 186 -17.73 9.37 -16.97
N PHE A 187 -17.39 9.22 -15.69
CA PHE A 187 -17.68 8.01 -14.93
C PHE A 187 -19.14 7.81 -14.54
N LYS A 188 -20.00 8.81 -14.79
CA LYS A 188 -21.46 8.69 -14.68
C LYS A 188 -22.08 8.04 -15.92
N TYR A 189 -21.35 8.04 -17.04
CA TYR A 189 -21.80 7.39 -18.27
C TYR A 189 -21.33 5.93 -18.26
N LYS A 190 -22.08 5.09 -19.00
CA LYS A 190 -21.68 3.71 -19.17
C LYS A 190 -20.68 3.58 -20.30
N PRO A 191 -19.58 2.87 -20.09
CA PRO A 191 -18.66 2.56 -21.18
C PRO A 191 -19.34 1.65 -22.21
N ALA A 192 -19.02 1.86 -23.49
CA ALA A 192 -19.49 1.01 -24.59
C ALA A 192 -18.79 -0.36 -24.62
N ALA A 193 -17.60 -0.45 -24.05
CA ALA A 193 -16.90 -1.72 -23.86
C ALA A 193 -16.04 -1.68 -22.59
N ILE A 194 -15.82 -2.86 -22.02
CA ILE A 194 -15.03 -3.04 -20.81
C ILE A 194 -14.06 -4.20 -21.03
N ALA A 195 -12.79 -3.99 -20.73
CA ALA A 195 -11.79 -5.04 -20.56
C ALA A 195 -11.26 -5.05 -19.14
N ARG A 196 -10.49 -6.06 -18.77
CA ARG A 196 -9.82 -6.14 -17.48
C ARG A 196 -8.37 -6.58 -17.66
N ALA A 197 -7.47 -5.92 -16.95
CA ALA A 197 -6.07 -6.28 -16.92
C ALA A 197 -5.86 -7.57 -16.11
N GLU A 198 -5.03 -8.45 -16.64
CA GLU A 198 -4.60 -9.69 -15.97
C GLU A 198 -3.57 -9.40 -14.85
N ASN A 199 -3.08 -10.45 -14.20
CA ASN A 199 -2.17 -10.32 -13.06
C ASN A 199 -0.83 -9.65 -13.40
N ASN A 200 -0.42 -9.66 -14.66
CA ASN A 200 0.77 -8.97 -15.15
C ASN A 200 0.52 -7.50 -15.56
N GLY A 201 -0.72 -7.01 -15.42
CA GLY A 201 -1.13 -5.66 -15.82
C GLY A 201 -1.47 -5.52 -17.30
N ILE A 202 -1.32 -6.56 -18.11
CA ILE A 202 -1.70 -6.55 -19.53
C ILE A 202 -3.19 -6.78 -19.68
N PHE A 203 -3.83 -6.05 -20.56
CA PHE A 203 -5.22 -6.26 -20.96
C PHE A 203 -5.35 -6.43 -22.48
N ILE A 204 -6.40 -7.16 -22.87
CA ILE A 204 -6.83 -7.32 -24.25
C ILE A 204 -8.32 -7.00 -24.29
N ALA A 205 -8.64 -5.87 -24.91
CA ALA A 205 -10.01 -5.46 -25.16
C ALA A 205 -10.45 -5.99 -26.51
N GLN A 206 -11.46 -6.83 -26.53
CA GLN A 206 -11.96 -7.48 -27.73
C GLN A 206 -13.42 -7.08 -27.98
N ASN A 207 -13.89 -7.32 -29.20
CA ASN A 207 -15.24 -6.99 -29.63
C ASN A 207 -15.52 -5.47 -29.56
N LEU A 208 -14.54 -4.69 -29.96
CA LEU A 208 -14.66 -3.23 -30.12
C LEU A 208 -15.20 -2.90 -31.52
N LYS A 209 -15.89 -1.76 -31.64
CA LYS A 209 -16.24 -1.16 -32.92
C LYS A 209 -15.06 -0.39 -33.49
N PRO A 210 -14.97 -0.22 -34.83
CA PRO A 210 -13.93 0.58 -35.49
C PRO A 210 -14.24 2.08 -35.37
N ILE A 211 -14.33 2.59 -34.14
CA ILE A 211 -14.63 4.01 -33.85
C ILE A 211 -13.60 4.54 -32.82
N PRO A 212 -13.39 5.86 -32.77
CA PRO A 212 -12.51 6.44 -31.77
C PRO A 212 -13.11 6.36 -30.35
N TYR A 213 -12.27 5.95 -29.39
CA TYR A 213 -12.63 5.84 -27.98
C TYR A 213 -11.76 6.75 -27.11
N ARG A 214 -12.34 7.32 -26.08
CA ARG A 214 -11.64 7.79 -24.87
C ARG A 214 -11.53 6.62 -23.92
N VAL A 215 -10.32 6.37 -23.42
CA VAL A 215 -10.04 5.17 -22.63
C VAL A 215 -9.56 5.55 -21.24
N TYR A 216 -10.16 4.93 -20.23
CA TYR A 216 -9.83 5.09 -18.83
C TYR A 216 -9.57 3.73 -18.21
N ALA A 217 -8.58 3.68 -17.32
CA ALA A 217 -8.28 2.51 -16.51
C ALA A 217 -8.66 2.80 -15.06
N VAL A 218 -9.39 1.90 -14.41
CA VAL A 218 -9.85 2.06 -13.03
C VAL A 218 -9.62 0.77 -12.26
N GLN A 219 -8.83 0.84 -11.18
CA GLN A 219 -8.72 -0.24 -10.22
C GLN A 219 -9.77 -0.04 -9.14
N ASP A 220 -10.90 -0.69 -9.32
CA ASP A 220 -12.04 -0.71 -8.41
C ASP A 220 -11.72 -1.60 -7.20
N LYS A 221 -11.44 -0.99 -6.05
CA LYS A 221 -11.02 -1.71 -4.84
C LYS A 221 -12.17 -2.37 -4.08
N ASN A 222 -13.38 -1.89 -4.28
CA ASN A 222 -14.57 -2.39 -3.57
C ASN A 222 -15.52 -3.21 -4.45
N ASP A 223 -15.13 -3.49 -5.72
CA ASP A 223 -15.86 -4.31 -6.69
C ASP A 223 -17.27 -3.78 -7.04
N ASN A 224 -17.48 -2.46 -6.95
CA ASN A 224 -18.78 -1.84 -7.23
C ASN A 224 -18.97 -1.40 -8.68
N GLN A 225 -17.92 -1.46 -9.51
CA GLN A 225 -17.85 -1.03 -10.90
C GLN A 225 -18.16 0.47 -11.08
N MET A 226 -17.78 1.27 -10.09
CA MET A 226 -17.81 2.72 -10.11
C MET A 226 -16.43 3.26 -9.75
N TYR A 227 -16.13 4.46 -10.24
CA TYR A 227 -14.90 5.14 -9.84
C TYR A 227 -15.14 5.99 -8.59
N GLU A 228 -14.35 5.78 -7.56
CA GLU A 228 -14.40 6.52 -6.31
C GLU A 228 -13.08 7.29 -6.08
N PRO A 229 -13.05 8.61 -6.36
CA PRO A 229 -11.87 9.42 -6.13
C PRO A 229 -11.36 9.31 -4.68
N GLY A 230 -10.06 9.16 -4.52
CA GLY A 230 -9.40 9.06 -3.21
C GLY A 230 -9.28 7.64 -2.67
N SER A 231 -10.06 6.66 -3.15
CA SER A 231 -9.91 5.25 -2.82
C SER A 231 -9.35 4.43 -3.98
N ASP A 232 -9.91 4.60 -5.16
CA ASP A 232 -9.54 3.85 -6.34
C ASP A 232 -8.32 4.45 -7.03
N GLN A 233 -7.57 3.61 -7.73
CA GLN A 233 -6.58 4.11 -8.68
C GLN A 233 -7.22 4.30 -10.04
N VAL A 234 -6.80 5.35 -10.71
CA VAL A 234 -7.26 5.70 -12.06
C VAL A 234 -6.07 6.00 -12.96
N GLY A 235 -6.21 5.72 -14.23
CA GLY A 235 -5.30 6.15 -15.28
C GLY A 235 -6.12 6.59 -16.49
N PHE A 236 -5.64 7.58 -17.23
CA PHE A 236 -6.30 8.03 -18.44
C PHE A 236 -5.29 8.35 -19.54
N LEU A 237 -5.75 8.38 -20.77
CA LEU A 237 -4.97 8.78 -21.94
C LEU A 237 -5.49 10.10 -22.47
N GLU A 238 -4.60 10.93 -23.00
CA GLU A 238 -4.95 12.28 -23.44
C GLU A 238 -5.72 12.29 -24.76
N GLY A 239 -5.48 11.31 -25.61
CA GLY A 239 -6.09 11.22 -26.95
C GLY A 239 -7.34 10.37 -27.03
N THR A 240 -7.81 10.20 -28.25
CA THR A 240 -8.77 9.19 -28.66
C THR A 240 -8.07 8.10 -29.46
N TYR A 241 -8.53 6.88 -29.34
CA TYR A 241 -7.88 5.72 -29.94
C TYR A 241 -8.91 4.93 -30.74
N ASN A 242 -8.70 4.87 -32.06
CA ASN A 242 -9.51 4.08 -32.96
C ASN A 242 -8.82 2.73 -33.20
N PRO A 243 -9.42 1.59 -32.83
CA PRO A 243 -8.80 0.28 -33.01
C PRO A 243 -8.41 0.00 -34.48
N ALA A 244 -9.14 0.55 -35.45
CA ALA A 244 -8.86 0.36 -36.85
C ALA A 244 -7.62 1.13 -37.38
N GLU A 245 -7.13 2.10 -36.60
CA GLU A 245 -6.00 2.95 -36.96
C GLU A 245 -4.74 2.62 -36.13
N MET A 246 -4.86 1.73 -35.15
CA MET A 246 -3.74 1.33 -34.31
C MET A 246 -2.86 0.31 -35.06
N PRO A 247 -1.53 0.32 -34.79
CA PRO A 247 -0.65 -0.67 -35.38
C PRO A 247 -1.00 -2.09 -34.93
N ASP A 248 -0.73 -3.07 -35.79
CA ASP A 248 -0.86 -4.48 -35.46
C ASP A 248 0.04 -4.85 -34.27
N PHE A 249 -0.38 -5.82 -33.50
CA PHE A 249 0.35 -6.33 -32.33
C PHE A 249 0.28 -7.84 -32.23
N GLY A 250 1.32 -8.42 -31.60
CA GLY A 250 1.38 -9.84 -31.32
C GLY A 250 0.51 -10.25 -30.15
N MET A 251 -0.15 -11.42 -30.28
CA MET A 251 -0.82 -12.10 -29.17
C MET A 251 -0.32 -13.53 -29.07
N TRP A 252 -0.09 -14.03 -27.86
CA TRP A 252 0.35 -15.41 -27.66
C TRP A 252 -0.24 -15.98 -26.38
N TYR A 253 -0.30 -17.31 -26.30
CA TYR A 253 -0.73 -18.03 -25.12
C TYR A 253 0.46 -18.30 -24.20
N ASP A 254 0.41 -17.79 -22.98
CA ASP A 254 1.35 -18.15 -21.93
C ASP A 254 0.94 -19.49 -21.31
N SER A 255 1.62 -20.57 -21.72
CA SER A 255 1.33 -21.94 -21.27
C SER A 255 1.64 -22.19 -19.80
N ILE A 256 2.52 -21.37 -19.19
CA ILE A 256 2.88 -21.49 -17.77
C ILE A 256 1.76 -20.90 -16.89
N ARG A 257 1.19 -19.78 -17.33
CA ARG A 257 0.15 -19.05 -16.59
C ARG A 257 -1.26 -19.32 -17.07
N GLN A 258 -1.39 -20.03 -18.19
CA GLN A 258 -2.66 -20.41 -18.80
C GLN A 258 -3.57 -19.24 -19.19
N TYR A 259 -3.00 -18.13 -19.67
CA TYR A 259 -3.76 -17.01 -20.21
C TYR A 259 -3.14 -16.46 -21.50
N VAL A 260 -3.95 -15.70 -22.24
CA VAL A 260 -3.49 -15.00 -23.45
C VAL A 260 -2.86 -13.68 -23.04
N THR A 261 -1.67 -13.38 -23.53
CA THR A 261 -0.99 -12.10 -23.36
C THR A 261 -0.77 -11.43 -24.71
N ALA A 262 -0.38 -10.17 -24.73
CA ALA A 262 -0.24 -9.37 -25.95
C ALA A 262 0.84 -8.31 -25.80
N GLU A 263 1.39 -7.87 -26.92
CA GLU A 263 2.17 -6.63 -26.99
C GLU A 263 1.25 -5.46 -26.67
N PRO A 264 1.59 -4.59 -25.70
CA PRO A 264 0.70 -3.52 -25.27
C PRO A 264 0.82 -2.30 -26.20
N GLN A 265 -0.30 -1.90 -26.80
CA GLN A 265 -0.41 -0.69 -27.62
C GLN A 265 -0.65 0.56 -26.75
N LEU A 266 -1.38 0.41 -25.65
CA LEU A 266 -1.74 1.49 -24.72
C LEU A 266 -1.04 1.34 -23.38
N TYR A 267 -0.60 2.45 -22.79
CA TYR A 267 0.06 2.45 -21.49
C TYR A 267 -0.62 3.40 -20.51
N PHE A 268 -1.14 2.84 -19.42
CA PHE A 268 -1.78 3.60 -18.34
C PHE A 268 -0.87 3.72 -17.13
N ARG A 269 -0.59 4.95 -16.72
CA ARG A 269 0.01 5.25 -15.43
C ARG A 269 -1.10 5.42 -14.41
N MET A 270 -1.22 4.43 -13.52
CA MET A 270 -2.25 4.40 -12.50
C MET A 270 -1.83 5.23 -11.29
N PHE A 271 -2.73 6.08 -10.83
CA PHE A 271 -2.53 6.91 -9.65
C PHE A 271 -3.82 7.00 -8.84
N THR A 272 -3.69 7.34 -7.55
CA THR A 272 -4.86 7.68 -6.73
C THR A 272 -5.09 9.18 -6.85
N ASP A 273 -6.24 9.55 -7.42
CA ASP A 273 -6.66 10.93 -7.50
C ASP A 273 -7.08 11.44 -6.11
N LYS A 274 -6.82 12.70 -5.85
CA LYS A 274 -7.32 13.31 -4.62
C LYS A 274 -8.81 13.54 -4.76
N ALA A 275 -9.62 12.91 -3.89
CA ALA A 275 -11.04 13.19 -3.85
C ALA A 275 -11.27 14.69 -3.71
N PHE A 276 -12.14 15.26 -4.56
CA PHE A 276 -12.58 16.62 -4.37
C PHE A 276 -13.26 16.72 -2.99
N ARG A 277 -12.66 17.48 -2.10
CA ARG A 277 -13.21 17.77 -0.79
C ARG A 277 -13.52 19.26 -0.71
N ARG A 278 -14.73 19.57 -0.30
CA ARG A 278 -15.10 20.96 -0.03
C ARG A 278 -14.20 21.52 1.04
N GLN A 279 -13.68 22.72 0.82
CA GLN A 279 -12.92 23.43 1.84
C GLN A 279 -13.87 23.89 2.93
N VAL A 280 -13.82 23.23 4.07
CA VAL A 280 -14.60 23.54 5.28
C VAL A 280 -13.75 23.21 6.50
N LEU A 281 -13.93 24.00 7.57
CA LEU A 281 -13.41 23.64 8.89
C LEU A 281 -14.31 22.52 9.44
N SER A 282 -13.80 21.28 9.46
CA SER A 282 -14.59 20.10 9.79
C SER A 282 -14.68 19.84 11.29
N GLN A 283 -13.59 20.12 11.99
CA GLN A 283 -13.50 19.86 13.44
C GLN A 283 -12.51 20.82 14.10
N THR A 284 -12.78 21.13 15.35
CA THR A 284 -11.84 21.84 16.24
C THR A 284 -11.80 21.12 17.58
N GLU A 285 -10.62 21.00 18.15
CA GLU A 285 -10.42 20.42 19.48
C GLU A 285 -9.31 21.14 20.24
N ARG A 286 -9.28 21.00 21.53
CA ARG A 286 -8.21 21.49 22.41
C ARG A 286 -7.75 20.34 23.30
N PRO A 287 -6.84 19.47 22.79
CA PRO A 287 -6.41 18.26 23.49
C PRO A 287 -5.53 18.55 24.71
N GLN A 288 -4.89 19.72 24.76
CA GLN A 288 -4.02 20.15 25.86
C GLN A 288 -4.27 21.63 26.16
N GLN A 289 -3.92 22.06 27.36
CA GLN A 289 -4.14 23.44 27.81
C GLN A 289 -3.55 24.49 26.85
N HIS A 290 -2.36 24.25 26.34
CA HIS A 290 -1.63 25.15 25.43
C HIS A 290 -1.78 24.81 23.96
N LYS A 291 -2.52 23.75 23.58
CA LYS A 291 -2.62 23.26 22.21
C LYS A 291 -4.06 23.14 21.75
N ALA A 292 -4.40 23.74 20.64
CA ALA A 292 -5.63 23.46 19.92
C ALA A 292 -5.34 22.95 18.52
N MET A 293 -6.30 22.22 17.94
CA MET A 293 -6.21 21.63 16.61
C MET A 293 -7.37 22.13 15.76
N LEU A 294 -7.06 22.50 14.54
CA LEU A 294 -8.01 22.82 13.48
C LEU A 294 -7.88 21.76 12.39
N TYR A 295 -9.00 21.12 12.04
CA TYR A 295 -9.03 20.12 10.97
C TYR A 295 -9.89 20.63 9.82
N PHE A 296 -9.28 20.77 8.66
CA PHE A 296 -9.95 21.13 7.43
C PHE A 296 -10.23 19.91 6.59
N ALA A 297 -11.33 19.87 5.89
CA ALA A 297 -11.70 18.73 5.05
C ALA A 297 -10.87 18.66 3.75
N SER A 298 -10.27 19.78 3.32
CA SER A 298 -9.42 19.85 2.13
C SER A 298 -8.06 20.47 2.45
N ALA A 299 -7.04 20.11 1.66
CA ALA A 299 -5.69 20.64 1.80
C ALA A 299 -5.60 22.15 1.44
N HIS A 300 -4.54 22.77 1.96
CA HIS A 300 -4.18 24.18 1.70
C HIS A 300 -5.29 25.20 2.01
N PRO A 301 -5.88 25.18 3.22
CA PRO A 301 -6.87 26.17 3.62
C PRO A 301 -6.27 27.57 3.54
N LYS A 302 -6.98 28.48 2.88
CA LYS A 302 -6.60 29.89 2.83
C LYS A 302 -7.24 30.59 4.02
N ILE A 303 -6.50 30.67 5.15
CA ILE A 303 -6.90 31.39 6.34
C ILE A 303 -6.46 32.86 6.18
N THR A 304 -7.38 33.79 6.30
CA THR A 304 -7.12 35.23 6.16
C THR A 304 -6.98 35.92 7.51
N ARG A 305 -7.69 35.41 8.53
CA ARG A 305 -7.65 35.98 9.88
C ARG A 305 -7.91 34.92 10.95
N LEU A 306 -7.18 35.02 12.03
CA LEU A 306 -7.39 34.22 13.24
C LEU A 306 -7.28 35.16 14.45
N ARG A 307 -8.32 35.23 15.28
CA ARG A 307 -8.38 36.10 16.43
C ARG A 307 -9.01 35.37 17.62
N PHE A 308 -8.46 35.63 18.79
CA PHE A 308 -9.00 35.15 20.08
C PHE A 308 -9.30 36.32 21.00
N ASP A 309 -10.37 36.21 21.80
CA ASP A 309 -10.82 37.29 22.68
C ASP A 309 -9.85 37.56 23.85
N SER A 310 -9.22 36.48 24.36
CA SER A 310 -8.35 36.50 25.53
C SER A 310 -6.87 36.35 25.27
N ILE A 311 -6.47 36.10 24.01
CA ILE A 311 -5.07 35.80 23.64
C ILE A 311 -4.64 36.73 22.52
N PRO A 312 -3.56 37.54 22.71
CA PRO A 312 -2.97 38.34 21.62
C PRO A 312 -2.48 37.49 20.45
N ALA A 313 -2.63 38.01 19.25
CA ALA A 313 -2.28 37.27 18.03
C ALA A 313 -0.80 36.90 17.94
N ASP A 314 0.10 37.72 18.47
CA ASP A 314 1.54 37.46 18.56
C ASP A 314 1.91 36.35 19.55
N ARG A 315 0.98 35.94 20.40
CA ARG A 315 1.12 34.83 21.33
C ARG A 315 0.56 33.51 20.80
N VAL A 316 0.02 33.49 19.58
CA VAL A 316 -0.49 32.29 18.92
C VAL A 316 0.50 31.83 17.87
N ILE A 317 1.05 30.63 18.05
CA ILE A 317 1.96 30.02 17.08
C ILE A 317 1.16 29.04 16.22
N ILE A 318 1.19 29.22 14.91
CA ILE A 318 0.52 28.36 13.92
C ILE A 318 1.51 27.32 13.42
N ASP A 319 1.19 26.04 13.60
CA ASP A 319 2.06 24.91 13.28
C ASP A 319 1.32 23.88 12.40
N PRO A 320 1.46 23.94 11.08
CA PRO A 320 0.88 22.93 10.18
C PRO A 320 1.45 21.55 10.47
N GLN A 321 0.59 20.57 10.71
CA GLN A 321 0.97 19.20 11.06
C GLN A 321 1.09 18.28 9.83
N THR A 322 0.51 18.69 8.72
CA THR A 322 0.51 17.93 7.45
C THR A 322 1.11 18.76 6.33
N VAL A 323 1.61 18.09 5.31
CA VAL A 323 2.11 18.75 4.08
C VAL A 323 1.00 19.56 3.41
N GLY A 324 -0.23 19.03 3.43
CA GLY A 324 -1.43 19.69 2.90
C GLY A 324 -1.96 20.82 3.78
N ARG A 325 -1.38 21.04 4.99
CA ARG A 325 -1.85 22.04 5.96
C ARG A 325 -3.32 21.94 6.31
N ASP A 326 -3.96 20.80 6.07
CA ASP A 326 -5.35 20.52 6.41
C ASP A 326 -5.53 20.24 7.91
N THR A 327 -4.45 19.94 8.61
CA THR A 327 -4.38 19.80 10.06
C THR A 327 -3.39 20.82 10.60
N ILE A 328 -3.89 21.74 11.42
CA ILE A 328 -3.11 22.85 11.98
C ILE A 328 -3.19 22.81 13.49
N ALA A 329 -2.03 22.75 14.16
CA ALA A 329 -1.93 23.00 15.59
C ALA A 329 -1.79 24.51 15.85
N LEU A 330 -2.49 24.98 16.85
CA LEU A 330 -2.37 26.31 17.43
C LEU A 330 -1.75 26.16 18.82
N TRP A 331 -0.64 26.85 19.05
CA TRP A 331 0.04 26.84 20.34
C TRP A 331 -0.10 28.20 21.00
N PHE A 332 -0.50 28.21 22.27
CA PHE A 332 -0.73 29.42 23.03
C PHE A 332 0.46 29.72 23.95
N ASN A 333 1.25 30.72 23.57
CA ASN A 333 2.44 31.15 24.31
C ASN A 333 2.05 32.20 25.40
N VAL A 334 1.28 31.77 26.36
CA VAL A 334 0.87 32.54 27.52
C VAL A 334 0.95 31.65 28.76
N PRO A 335 1.09 32.24 29.99
CA PRO A 335 1.10 31.43 31.21
C PRO A 335 -0.16 30.56 31.35
N SER A 336 -0.03 29.36 31.88
CA SER A 336 -1.16 28.46 32.13
C SER A 336 -2.29 29.11 32.91
N SER A 337 -1.98 30.02 33.87
CA SER A 337 -2.95 30.79 34.66
C SER A 337 -3.76 31.82 33.85
N ALA A 338 -3.26 32.21 32.67
CA ALA A 338 -3.95 33.13 31.77
C ALA A 338 -4.84 32.43 30.73
N LEU A 339 -4.80 31.09 30.68
CA LEU A 339 -5.58 30.28 29.75
C LEU A 339 -6.92 29.87 30.38
N PRO A 340 -8.06 30.36 29.87
CA PRO A 340 -9.37 29.93 30.37
C PRO A 340 -9.69 28.50 29.88
N ASP A 341 -10.59 27.82 30.59
CA ASP A 341 -11.09 26.49 30.20
C ASP A 341 -11.69 26.49 28.79
N THR A 342 -12.28 27.60 28.38
CA THR A 342 -12.81 27.78 27.03
C THR A 342 -12.26 29.06 26.42
N ILE A 343 -11.44 28.90 25.36
CA ILE A 343 -10.97 30.01 24.55
C ILE A 343 -12.01 30.27 23.47
N LYS A 344 -12.47 31.52 23.39
CA LYS A 344 -13.38 31.99 22.33
C LYS A 344 -12.59 32.83 21.33
N GLY A 345 -13.02 32.77 20.07
CA GLY A 345 -12.40 33.53 18.99
C GLY A 345 -13.18 33.39 17.69
N GLU A 346 -12.58 33.83 16.61
CA GLU A 346 -13.10 33.75 15.24
C GLU A 346 -12.01 33.42 14.27
N ILE A 347 -12.39 32.70 13.22
CA ILE A 347 -11.53 32.38 12.09
C ILE A 347 -12.18 32.84 10.79
N SER A 348 -11.42 33.58 9.97
CA SER A 348 -11.84 33.92 8.61
C SER A 348 -11.01 33.10 7.62
N TYR A 349 -11.69 32.41 6.71
CA TYR A 349 -11.04 31.57 5.72
C TYR A 349 -11.94 31.38 4.48
N PHE A 350 -11.36 30.90 3.37
CA PHE A 350 -12.13 30.58 2.18
C PHE A 350 -12.81 29.23 2.31
N LYS A 351 -14.14 29.22 2.27
CA LYS A 351 -15.02 28.05 2.40
C LYS A 351 -15.81 27.82 1.11
N HIS A 352 -16.04 26.57 0.71
CA HIS A 352 -16.94 26.25 -0.38
C HIS A 352 -18.41 26.36 0.06
N ASP A 353 -19.19 27.06 -0.73
CA ASP A 353 -20.64 27.14 -0.60
C ASP A 353 -21.35 25.87 -1.15
N THR A 354 -22.68 25.86 -1.17
CA THR A 354 -23.49 24.73 -1.64
C THR A 354 -23.32 24.42 -3.15
N VAL A 355 -22.84 25.39 -3.93
CA VAL A 355 -22.57 25.26 -5.38
C VAL A 355 -21.08 25.19 -5.71
N ASN A 356 -20.25 24.82 -4.72
CA ASN A 356 -18.81 24.64 -4.82
C ASN A 356 -18.00 25.90 -5.19
N ARG A 357 -18.50 27.10 -4.87
CA ARG A 357 -17.73 28.35 -5.01
C ARG A 357 -17.04 28.70 -3.72
N LEU A 358 -15.78 29.12 -3.80
CA LEU A 358 -15.01 29.58 -2.66
C LEU A 358 -15.44 31.00 -2.29
N GLN A 359 -15.85 31.19 -1.04
CA GLN A 359 -16.20 32.47 -0.45
C GLN A 359 -15.49 32.65 0.88
N GLU A 360 -15.07 33.87 1.18
CA GLU A 360 -14.51 34.20 2.47
C GLU A 360 -15.65 34.20 3.52
N VAL A 361 -15.49 33.43 4.57
CA VAL A 361 -16.43 33.34 5.69
C VAL A 361 -15.70 33.56 7.01
N THR A 362 -16.41 34.10 7.98
CA THR A 362 -15.91 34.18 9.36
C THR A 362 -16.79 33.29 10.24
N GLU A 363 -16.15 32.36 10.92
CA GLU A 363 -16.83 31.40 11.80
C GLU A 363 -16.32 31.55 13.24
N PRO A 364 -17.20 31.43 14.25
CA PRO A 364 -16.79 31.46 15.64
C PRO A 364 -16.01 30.21 16.01
N LEU A 365 -14.96 30.38 16.80
CA LEU A 365 -14.19 29.31 17.42
C LEU A 365 -14.52 29.19 18.88
N LYS A 366 -14.73 27.95 19.34
CA LYS A 366 -14.88 27.63 20.75
C LYS A 366 -14.02 26.43 21.08
N LEU A 367 -12.91 26.69 21.78
CA LEU A 367 -11.87 25.70 22.07
C LEU A 367 -11.91 25.39 23.58
N SER A 368 -12.60 24.35 23.96
CA SER A 368 -12.75 23.93 25.35
C SER A 368 -11.72 22.88 25.73
N TRP A 369 -11.07 23.04 26.86
CA TRP A 369 -10.19 22.05 27.47
C TRP A 369 -10.67 21.78 28.90
N ARG A 370 -10.66 20.49 29.26
CA ARG A 370 -10.89 20.06 30.64
C ARG A 370 -9.83 19.01 30.97
N LEU A 371 -9.25 19.14 32.13
CA LEU A 371 -8.38 18.07 32.64
C LEU A 371 -9.28 16.84 32.90
N ILE A 372 -9.10 15.82 32.06
CA ILE A 372 -9.73 14.51 32.27
C ILE A 372 -8.63 13.64 32.86
N GLU A 373 -8.70 13.34 34.14
CA GLU A 373 -7.81 12.36 34.76
C GLU A 373 -8.06 11.00 34.09
N THR A 374 -6.99 10.36 33.67
CA THR A 374 -7.06 8.98 33.22
C THR A 374 -7.31 8.06 34.44
N LYS A 375 -7.90 6.89 34.22
CA LYS A 375 -8.10 5.90 35.30
C LYS A 375 -6.79 5.50 35.98
N GLU A 376 -5.68 5.66 35.31
CA GLU A 376 -4.36 5.38 35.80
C GLU A 376 -3.89 6.50 36.75
N GLN A 377 -4.03 7.75 36.35
CA GLN A 377 -3.76 8.91 37.19
C GLN A 377 -4.67 8.96 38.42
N GLU A 378 -5.95 8.59 38.28
CA GLU A 378 -6.89 8.50 39.40
C GLU A 378 -6.44 7.43 40.42
N ARG A 379 -6.03 6.25 39.93
CA ARG A 379 -5.49 5.18 40.80
C ARG A 379 -4.18 5.58 41.49
N GLU A 380 -3.31 6.28 40.78
CA GLU A 380 -2.05 6.77 41.33
C GLU A 380 -2.28 7.82 42.41
N ARG A 381 -3.18 8.77 42.16
CA ARG A 381 -3.62 9.75 43.16
C ARG A 381 -4.22 9.08 44.38
N GLU A 382 -5.13 8.12 44.19
CA GLU A 382 -5.74 7.37 45.32
C GLU A 382 -4.67 6.57 46.11
N LYS A 383 -3.67 6.02 45.42
CA LYS A 383 -2.54 5.31 46.06
C LYS A 383 -1.73 6.29 46.93
N LEU A 384 -1.33 7.43 46.35
CA LEU A 384 -0.58 8.47 47.04
C LEU A 384 -1.35 9.01 48.27
N GLU A 385 -2.65 9.28 48.11
CA GLU A 385 -3.49 9.71 49.27
C GLU A 385 -3.56 8.63 50.38
N ARG A 386 -3.60 7.34 49.97
CA ARG A 386 -3.59 6.24 50.93
C ARG A 386 -2.28 6.14 51.66
N GLU A 387 -1.17 6.34 50.96
CA GLU A 387 0.18 6.32 51.53
C GLU A 387 0.39 7.52 52.49
N ARG A 388 -0.04 8.73 52.06
CA ARG A 388 -0.02 9.90 52.95
C ARG A 388 -0.80 9.68 54.24
N ARG A 389 -2.05 9.18 54.17
CA ARG A 389 -2.85 8.87 55.35
C ARG A 389 -2.20 7.81 56.27
N LYS A 390 -1.48 6.86 55.70
CA LYS A 390 -0.73 5.85 56.48
C LYS A 390 0.45 6.49 57.22
N ALA A 391 1.22 7.34 56.57
CA ALA A 391 2.34 8.06 57.17
C ALA A 391 1.86 9.01 58.29
N GLU A 392 0.76 9.80 58.02
CA GLU A 392 0.11 10.67 59.02
C GLU A 392 -0.35 9.85 60.26
N ALA A 393 -0.94 8.65 60.03
CA ALA A 393 -1.41 7.79 61.12
C ALA A 393 -0.26 7.14 61.88
N ALA A 394 0.91 6.95 61.28
CA ALA A 394 2.13 6.44 61.92
C ALA A 394 2.95 7.53 62.62
N GLY A 395 2.57 8.82 62.46
CA GLY A 395 3.31 9.97 62.98
C GLY A 395 4.63 10.20 62.21
N GLU A 396 4.76 9.70 61.02
CA GLU A 396 5.89 9.90 60.13
C GLU A 396 5.68 11.15 59.27
N GLU A 397 6.79 11.87 59.01
CA GLU A 397 6.76 13.03 58.08
C GLU A 397 6.58 12.54 56.68
N TRP A 398 5.47 12.94 55.97
CA TRP A 398 5.19 12.56 54.60
C TRP A 398 5.90 13.51 53.66
N GLU A 399 6.87 12.96 52.92
CA GLU A 399 7.42 13.66 51.76
C GLU A 399 6.61 13.32 50.51
N GLU A 400 6.03 14.34 49.89
CA GLU A 400 5.31 14.18 48.62
C GLU A 400 6.35 13.68 47.57
N PRO A 401 6.10 12.56 46.87
CA PRO A 401 7.04 12.08 45.87
C PRO A 401 7.25 13.12 44.78
N GLU A 402 8.48 13.31 44.36
CA GLU A 402 8.87 14.26 43.33
C GLU A 402 8.07 13.96 42.05
N LYS A 403 7.29 14.93 41.59
CA LYS A 403 6.52 14.76 40.35
C LYS A 403 7.47 14.71 39.17
N GLU A 404 7.32 13.70 38.32
CA GLU A 404 8.06 13.64 37.08
C GLU A 404 7.84 14.92 36.27
N ASN A 405 8.93 15.45 35.72
CA ASN A 405 8.90 16.65 34.89
C ASN A 405 8.13 16.36 33.60
N PRO A 406 7.01 17.05 33.34
CA PRO A 406 6.20 16.81 32.14
C PRO A 406 6.85 17.33 30.85
N PHE A 407 8.06 17.92 30.89
CA PHE A 407 8.79 18.35 29.70
C PHE A 407 9.16 17.13 28.84
N ALA A 408 8.55 17.01 27.67
CA ALA A 408 8.66 15.84 26.82
C ALA A 408 9.38 16.13 25.49
N PHE A 409 10.29 15.23 25.12
CA PHE A 409 11.02 15.28 23.84
C PHE A 409 11.37 13.85 23.39
N LYS A 410 11.70 13.73 22.11
CA LYS A 410 12.20 12.51 21.50
C LYS A 410 13.58 12.75 20.94
N MET A 411 14.56 12.16 21.59
CA MET A 411 15.97 12.15 21.17
C MET A 411 16.55 10.79 21.56
N PRO A 412 17.23 10.08 20.66
CA PRO A 412 17.97 8.90 21.08
C PRO A 412 19.02 9.32 22.12
N THR A 413 19.07 8.65 23.29
CA THR A 413 20.06 8.94 24.33
C THR A 413 21.40 8.26 24.08
N SER A 414 21.45 7.36 23.09
CA SER A 414 22.66 6.70 22.61
C SER A 414 22.47 6.26 21.16
N GLY A 415 23.59 6.06 20.46
CA GLY A 415 23.54 5.51 19.10
C GLY A 415 24.59 6.10 18.16
N GLU A 416 24.41 5.78 16.89
CA GLU A 416 25.31 6.25 15.83
C GLU A 416 24.74 7.50 15.16
N ILE A 417 25.58 8.49 14.92
CA ILE A 417 25.24 9.73 14.22
C ILE A 417 25.80 9.66 12.81
N ASN A 418 24.94 9.87 11.82
CA ASN A 418 25.36 10.21 10.48
C ASN A 418 25.65 11.73 10.43
N PRO A 419 26.91 12.14 10.16
CA PRO A 419 27.28 13.56 10.17
C PRO A 419 26.57 14.39 9.09
N GLU A 420 26.05 13.79 8.04
CA GLU A 420 25.24 14.48 7.02
C GLU A 420 23.82 14.82 7.50
N ASN A 421 23.24 13.98 8.35
CA ASN A 421 21.88 14.15 8.82
C ASN A 421 21.78 14.86 10.17
N HIS A 422 22.87 15.00 10.88
CA HIS A 422 22.96 15.52 12.25
C HIS A 422 22.09 14.74 13.27
N LEU A 423 22.25 15.05 14.55
CA LEU A 423 21.37 14.53 15.59
C LEU A 423 20.10 15.37 15.67
N THR A 424 18.92 14.75 15.55
CA THR A 424 17.63 15.43 15.63
C THR A 424 16.97 15.24 17.00
N VAL A 425 16.31 16.32 17.45
CA VAL A 425 15.51 16.34 18.68
C VAL A 425 14.12 16.84 18.32
N ASP A 426 13.10 16.03 18.59
CA ASP A 426 11.69 16.38 18.40
C ASP A 426 11.07 16.70 19.76
N PHE A 427 10.62 17.93 19.95
CA PHE A 427 9.94 18.38 21.17
C PHE A 427 8.42 18.22 21.02
N ASP A 428 7.75 17.84 22.11
CA ASP A 428 6.30 17.74 22.10
C ASP A 428 5.62 19.10 21.99
N TYR A 429 6.28 20.15 22.53
CA TYR A 429 5.85 21.53 22.46
C TYR A 429 6.88 22.41 21.75
N PRO A 430 6.47 23.50 21.06
CA PRO A 430 7.41 24.46 20.52
C PRO A 430 8.27 25.11 21.62
N LEU A 431 9.53 25.35 21.34
CA LEU A 431 10.43 26.02 22.25
C LEU A 431 10.27 27.53 22.19
N VAL A 432 10.27 28.18 23.37
CA VAL A 432 10.23 29.64 23.54
C VAL A 432 11.61 30.17 23.90
N LYS A 433 12.37 29.36 24.62
CA LYS A 433 13.73 29.73 25.06
C LYS A 433 14.67 28.54 24.84
N LEU A 434 15.81 28.83 24.26
CA LEU A 434 16.95 27.93 24.16
C LEU A 434 18.23 28.72 24.49
N ASP A 435 18.89 28.34 25.59
CA ASP A 435 20.18 28.88 25.98
C ASP A 435 21.31 28.03 25.38
N SER A 436 21.67 28.35 24.14
CA SER A 436 22.69 27.57 23.42
C SER A 436 24.09 27.64 24.07
N ALA A 437 24.36 28.65 24.91
CA ALA A 437 25.64 28.76 25.60
C ALA A 437 25.83 27.73 26.71
N LYS A 438 24.74 27.14 27.20
CA LYS A 438 24.77 26.09 28.21
C LYS A 438 24.94 24.68 27.63
N LEU A 439 24.82 24.49 26.33
CA LEU A 439 24.98 23.20 25.70
C LEU A 439 26.45 22.77 25.76
N LEU A 440 26.72 21.58 26.26
CA LEU A 440 28.05 21.00 26.34
C LEU A 440 28.13 19.78 25.44
N LEU A 441 29.11 19.77 24.56
CA LEU A 441 29.46 18.61 23.75
C LEU A 441 30.92 18.27 23.97
N THR A 442 31.20 17.09 24.43
CA THR A 442 32.57 16.61 24.67
C THR A 442 32.90 15.45 23.75
N ARG A 443 34.15 15.31 23.37
CA ARG A 443 34.69 14.19 22.61
C ARG A 443 35.78 13.49 23.40
N VAL A 444 35.76 12.17 23.39
CA VAL A 444 36.85 11.35 23.95
C VAL A 444 37.93 11.19 22.87
N LEU A 445 39.17 11.52 23.22
CA LEU A 445 40.36 11.35 22.39
C LEU A 445 40.96 9.95 22.57
N GLU A 446 41.94 9.58 21.73
CA GLU A 446 42.62 8.26 21.80
C GLU A 446 43.39 8.03 23.09
N ASP A 447 43.86 9.09 23.72
CA ASP A 447 44.55 9.05 25.05
C ASP A 447 43.58 9.08 26.24
N ASN A 448 42.26 8.92 25.99
CA ASN A 448 41.16 9.06 26.95
C ASN A 448 41.00 10.48 27.54
N SER A 449 41.68 11.46 27.04
CA SER A 449 41.38 12.86 27.38
C SER A 449 40.08 13.32 26.79
N ILE A 450 39.52 14.39 27.38
CA ILE A 450 38.20 14.96 26.93
C ILE A 450 38.46 16.33 26.31
N GLU A 451 37.89 16.57 25.11
CA GLU A 451 37.96 17.80 24.41
C GLU A 451 36.55 18.42 24.30
N ASP A 452 36.41 19.70 24.58
CA ASP A 452 35.18 20.45 24.39
C ASP A 452 35.00 20.83 22.91
N ILE A 453 33.81 20.50 22.38
CA ILE A 453 33.46 20.72 20.97
C ILE A 453 32.36 21.77 20.85
N PRO A 454 32.51 22.78 19.99
CA PRO A 454 31.47 23.78 19.78
C PRO A 454 30.21 23.13 19.23
N VAL A 455 29.07 23.34 19.90
CA VAL A 455 27.78 22.80 19.56
C VAL A 455 26.72 23.90 19.48
N ARG A 456 25.75 23.69 18.56
CA ARG A 456 24.58 24.56 18.46
C ARG A 456 23.36 23.74 18.09
N MET A 457 22.20 24.17 18.58
CA MET A 457 20.90 23.64 18.13
C MET A 457 20.30 24.61 17.14
N VAL A 458 19.87 24.10 15.99
CA VAL A 458 19.26 24.88 14.91
C VAL A 458 17.88 24.30 14.63
N ARG A 459 16.86 25.15 14.61
CA ARG A 459 15.50 24.71 14.29
C ARG A 459 15.41 24.26 12.83
N ASP A 460 14.72 23.15 12.58
CA ASP A 460 14.38 22.70 11.23
C ASP A 460 13.46 23.72 10.55
N THR A 461 13.72 24.03 9.28
CA THR A 461 12.93 25.03 8.53
C THR A 461 11.54 24.56 8.19
N GLY A 462 11.30 23.24 8.11
CA GLY A 462 10.03 22.63 7.76
C GLY A 462 9.19 22.13 8.94
N MET A 463 9.80 22.00 10.14
CA MET A 463 9.16 21.43 11.33
C MET A 463 9.44 22.27 12.58
N LEU A 464 8.43 22.99 13.06
CA LEU A 464 8.54 23.93 14.18
C LEU A 464 9.15 23.32 15.45
N ARG A 465 8.81 22.06 15.73
CA ARG A 465 9.20 21.34 16.96
C ARG A 465 10.46 20.49 16.79
N ARG A 466 11.00 20.38 15.57
CA ARG A 466 12.22 19.64 15.28
C ARG A 466 13.44 20.53 15.30
N TRP A 467 14.46 20.10 16.00
CA TRP A 467 15.74 20.79 16.10
C TRP A 467 16.88 19.83 15.74
N GLN A 468 17.94 20.39 15.18
CA GLN A 468 19.15 19.67 14.81
C GLN A 468 20.31 20.12 15.70
N VAL A 469 20.99 19.18 16.31
CA VAL A 469 22.25 19.41 17.01
C VAL A 469 23.37 19.38 15.98
N ARG A 470 24.01 20.52 15.74
CA ARG A 470 25.09 20.67 14.77
C ARG A 470 26.41 20.92 15.48
N ALA A 471 27.42 20.14 15.10
CA ALA A 471 28.79 20.23 15.59
C ALA A 471 29.77 19.79 14.50
N PRO A 472 31.07 20.09 14.61
CA PRO A 472 32.09 19.56 13.71
C PRO A 472 32.40 18.09 14.07
N TRP A 473 31.48 17.21 13.65
CA TRP A 473 31.56 15.77 13.90
C TRP A 473 32.80 15.19 13.22
N LYS A 474 33.66 14.48 13.97
CA LYS A 474 34.77 13.69 13.40
C LYS A 474 34.34 12.22 13.28
N LEU A 475 34.69 11.61 12.16
CA LEU A 475 34.37 10.22 11.84
C LEU A 475 34.92 9.27 12.88
N GLY A 476 34.13 8.28 13.31
CA GLY A 476 34.50 7.32 14.35
C GLY A 476 34.59 7.92 15.76
N GLY A 477 34.44 9.22 15.93
CA GLY A 477 34.56 9.89 17.23
C GLY A 477 33.43 9.55 18.19
N GLN A 478 33.74 9.43 19.48
CA GLN A 478 32.81 9.23 20.57
C GLN A 478 32.50 10.57 21.25
N TYR A 479 31.21 10.88 21.36
CA TYR A 479 30.74 12.16 21.87
C TYR A 479 29.75 11.99 23.02
N THR A 480 29.79 12.93 23.96
CA THR A 480 28.78 13.08 25.01
C THR A 480 28.15 14.46 24.89
N LEU A 481 26.85 14.52 24.61
CA LEU A 481 26.06 15.76 24.64
C LEU A 481 25.40 15.88 26.01
N THR A 482 25.59 17.02 26.66
CA THR A 482 24.90 17.36 27.90
C THR A 482 24.10 18.65 27.70
N ILE A 483 22.82 18.59 27.97
CA ILE A 483 21.91 19.75 28.02
C ILE A 483 21.53 19.91 29.48
N PRO A 484 22.07 20.91 30.17
CA PRO A 484 21.80 21.12 31.61
C PRO A 484 20.33 21.44 31.87
N GLU A 485 19.89 21.22 33.08
CA GLU A 485 18.58 21.60 33.57
C GLU A 485 18.30 23.09 33.30
N GLY A 486 17.06 23.39 32.86
CA GLY A 486 16.61 24.75 32.58
C GLY A 486 17.27 25.45 31.40
N ALA A 487 18.04 24.73 30.57
CA ALA A 487 18.61 25.28 29.33
C ALA A 487 17.56 25.51 28.23
N ILE A 488 16.47 24.75 28.28
CA ILE A 488 15.37 24.80 27.29
C ILE A 488 14.06 25.06 28.02
N THR A 489 13.22 25.93 27.46
CA THR A 489 11.86 26.18 27.96
C THR A 489 10.88 26.14 26.81
N ASP A 490 9.77 25.45 26.96
CA ASP A 490 8.72 25.33 25.96
C ASP A 490 7.60 26.38 26.12
N VAL A 491 6.62 26.33 25.22
CA VAL A 491 5.49 27.27 25.20
C VAL A 491 4.55 27.13 26.42
N ALA A 492 4.58 26.01 27.11
CA ALA A 492 3.82 25.79 28.36
C ALA A 492 4.58 26.31 29.60
N GLY A 493 5.82 26.79 29.42
CA GLY A 493 6.67 27.26 30.49
C GLY A 493 7.41 26.14 31.23
N LEU A 494 7.38 24.91 30.69
CA LEU A 494 8.11 23.77 31.24
C LEU A 494 9.57 23.85 30.80
N SER A 495 10.46 23.48 31.70
CA SER A 495 11.91 23.44 31.46
C SER A 495 12.42 21.99 31.54
N ASN A 496 13.46 21.70 30.78
CA ASN A 496 14.09 20.38 30.76
C ASN A 496 14.84 20.08 32.04
N ASP A 497 14.86 18.81 32.44
CA ASP A 497 15.86 18.25 33.35
C ASP A 497 17.19 18.05 32.64
N SER A 498 18.25 17.68 33.35
CA SER A 498 19.52 17.37 32.71
C SER A 498 19.41 16.21 31.74
N ILE A 499 19.76 16.46 30.46
CA ILE A 499 19.72 15.46 29.37
C ILE A 499 21.15 15.11 29.00
N ILE A 500 21.48 13.81 29.04
CA ILE A 500 22.79 13.30 28.66
C ILE A 500 22.62 12.26 27.57
N GLY A 501 23.31 12.44 26.44
CA GLY A 501 23.33 11.50 25.33
C GLY A 501 24.75 11.12 24.92
N LYS A 502 24.99 9.82 24.62
CA LYS A 502 26.30 9.30 24.19
C LYS A 502 26.21 8.80 22.76
N TYR A 503 27.08 9.28 21.89
CA TYR A 503 27.02 9.01 20.47
C TYR A 503 28.36 8.62 19.90
N THR A 504 28.33 7.76 18.86
CA THR A 504 29.48 7.47 18.00
C THR A 504 29.18 7.97 16.60
N VAL A 505 30.08 8.72 15.99
CA VAL A 505 29.89 9.15 14.60
C VAL A 505 30.21 8.01 13.67
N LEU A 506 29.36 7.80 12.66
CA LEU A 506 29.51 6.75 11.66
C LEU A 506 30.90 6.80 11.00
N ASP A 507 31.51 5.62 10.89
CA ASP A 507 32.73 5.41 10.15
C ASP A 507 32.39 5.08 8.68
N PRO A 508 32.83 5.89 7.70
CA PRO A 508 32.52 5.65 6.28
C PRO A 508 33.00 4.27 5.79
N GLU A 509 34.08 3.73 6.36
CA GLU A 509 34.62 2.42 5.93
C GLU A 509 33.64 1.27 6.17
N LYS A 510 32.66 1.44 7.05
CA LYS A 510 31.59 0.47 7.30
C LYS A 510 30.46 0.52 6.30
N PHE A 511 30.49 1.47 5.37
CA PHE A 511 29.43 1.73 4.39
C PHE A 511 30.01 1.75 2.98
N ALA A 512 29.14 1.70 1.99
CA ALA A 512 29.46 2.01 0.61
C ALA A 512 29.22 3.49 0.31
N THR A 513 29.88 3.97 -0.71
CA THR A 513 29.59 5.25 -1.37
C THR A 513 29.08 4.97 -2.79
N VAL A 514 28.02 5.65 -3.20
CA VAL A 514 27.47 5.54 -4.55
C VAL A 514 27.58 6.89 -5.23
N LEU A 515 28.26 6.91 -6.38
CA LEU A 515 28.38 8.08 -7.25
C LEU A 515 27.53 7.84 -8.51
N ILE A 516 26.69 8.81 -8.83
CA ILE A 516 25.79 8.77 -9.99
C ILE A 516 26.13 9.94 -10.91
N HIS A 517 26.56 9.63 -12.13
CA HIS A 517 26.77 10.62 -13.19
C HIS A 517 25.47 10.80 -13.96
N VAL A 518 24.77 11.89 -13.69
CA VAL A 518 23.52 12.24 -14.36
C VAL A 518 23.83 12.97 -15.66
N ARG A 519 23.32 12.43 -16.78
CA ARG A 519 23.53 12.95 -18.13
C ARG A 519 22.20 13.17 -18.86
N GLY A 520 22.23 13.93 -19.93
CA GLY A 520 21.07 14.23 -20.76
C GLY A 520 20.26 15.42 -20.27
N ARG A 521 19.40 15.98 -21.11
CA ARG A 521 18.52 17.12 -20.87
C ARG A 521 19.13 18.31 -20.12
N ASP A 522 19.78 19.18 -20.88
CA ASP A 522 20.33 20.47 -20.38
C ASP A 522 19.27 21.60 -20.44
N ASP A 523 17.98 21.25 -20.30
CA ASP A 523 16.84 22.18 -20.39
C ASP A 523 16.43 22.74 -19.02
N GLY A 524 17.20 22.45 -17.96
CA GLY A 524 16.90 22.88 -16.58
C GLY A 524 15.87 22.01 -15.87
N THR A 525 15.45 20.88 -16.46
CA THR A 525 14.58 19.91 -15.79
C THR A 525 15.23 19.39 -14.51
N LYS A 526 14.49 19.42 -13.41
CA LYS A 526 14.92 18.90 -12.12
C LYS A 526 14.47 17.47 -11.94
N TYR A 527 15.28 16.71 -11.23
CA TYR A 527 14.99 15.33 -10.88
C TYR A 527 15.12 15.11 -9.38
N ILE A 528 14.38 14.10 -8.91
CA ILE A 528 14.57 13.53 -7.59
C ILE A 528 15.15 12.13 -7.78
N VAL A 529 16.31 11.88 -7.19
CA VAL A 529 16.94 10.55 -7.22
C VAL A 529 16.81 9.93 -5.85
N GLN A 530 16.11 8.81 -5.79
CA GLN A 530 15.87 8.03 -4.57
C GLN A 530 16.70 6.75 -4.60
N LEU A 531 17.46 6.52 -3.54
CA LEU A 531 18.12 5.26 -3.24
C LEU A 531 17.19 4.42 -2.39
N LEU A 532 16.84 3.24 -2.88
CA LEU A 532 15.94 2.28 -2.26
C LEU A 532 16.73 1.04 -1.83
N ASP A 533 16.24 0.28 -0.86
CA ASP A 533 16.73 -1.08 -0.61
C ASP A 533 16.12 -2.12 -1.58
N GLY A 534 16.56 -3.37 -1.46
CA GLY A 534 16.05 -4.47 -2.28
C GLY A 534 14.53 -4.68 -2.21
N ASN A 535 13.87 -4.20 -1.13
CA ASN A 535 12.43 -4.27 -0.91
C ASN A 535 11.68 -2.99 -1.34
N ASN A 536 12.33 -2.10 -2.10
CA ASN A 536 11.82 -0.80 -2.54
C ASN A 536 11.55 0.23 -1.41
N ALA A 537 12.09 0.03 -0.20
CA ALA A 537 11.98 1.01 0.87
C ALA A 537 12.99 2.15 0.67
N LEU A 538 12.54 3.38 0.78
CA LEU A 538 13.37 4.58 0.63
C LEU A 538 14.41 4.66 1.75
N LYS A 539 15.69 4.78 1.39
CA LYS A 539 16.83 4.95 2.32
C LYS A 539 17.37 6.37 2.29
N GLN A 540 17.63 6.89 1.09
CA GLN A 540 18.14 8.25 0.90
C GLN A 540 17.49 8.90 -0.32
N GLU A 541 17.45 10.21 -0.35
CA GLU A 541 16.87 10.99 -1.43
C GLU A 541 17.72 12.24 -1.70
N LYS A 542 17.98 12.53 -2.97
CA LYS A 542 18.58 13.77 -3.43
C LYS A 542 17.58 14.49 -4.32
N ARG A 543 17.29 15.73 -4.00
CA ARG A 543 16.33 16.60 -4.70
C ARG A 543 17.07 17.66 -5.52
N ASP A 544 16.32 18.32 -6.39
CA ASP A 544 16.87 19.39 -7.26
C ASP A 544 18.08 18.90 -8.08
N VAL A 545 18.11 17.61 -8.42
CA VAL A 545 19.18 17.04 -9.21
C VAL A 545 19.07 17.54 -10.65
N VAL A 546 20.15 18.03 -11.19
CA VAL A 546 20.33 18.41 -12.60
C VAL A 546 21.47 17.58 -13.18
N THR A 547 21.84 17.81 -14.45
CA THR A 547 23.03 17.20 -15.05
C THR A 547 24.27 17.44 -14.18
N GLY A 548 25.03 16.39 -13.88
CA GLY A 548 26.22 16.43 -13.01
C GLY A 548 26.32 15.21 -12.09
N ASP A 549 27.15 15.32 -11.08
CA ASP A 549 27.43 14.24 -10.16
C ASP A 549 26.57 14.30 -8.90
N VAL A 550 25.98 13.15 -8.54
CA VAL A 550 25.16 12.97 -7.34
C VAL A 550 25.79 11.88 -6.48
N ARG A 551 26.10 12.19 -5.23
CA ARG A 551 26.75 11.27 -4.30
C ARG A 551 25.82 10.88 -3.15
N PHE A 552 25.75 9.59 -2.88
CA PHE A 552 25.13 8.98 -1.72
C PHE A 552 26.22 8.36 -0.85
N ASN A 553 26.40 8.91 0.33
CA ASN A 553 27.33 8.38 1.33
C ASN A 553 26.60 7.53 2.36
N TYR A 554 27.33 6.74 3.14
CA TYR A 554 26.79 5.88 4.21
C TYR A 554 25.70 4.91 3.73
N VAL A 555 25.90 4.32 2.53
CA VAL A 555 24.99 3.32 2.00
C VAL A 555 25.28 1.96 2.65
N PRO A 556 24.32 1.34 3.35
CA PRO A 556 24.52 0.04 3.97
C PRO A 556 24.85 -1.04 2.93
N ALA A 557 25.63 -2.05 3.33
CA ALA A 557 25.84 -3.23 2.50
C ALA A 557 24.52 -3.98 2.27
N GLY A 558 24.30 -4.46 1.05
CA GLY A 558 23.07 -5.15 0.67
C GLY A 558 22.64 -4.86 -0.77
N GLU A 559 21.39 -5.13 -1.06
CA GLU A 559 20.79 -4.81 -2.36
C GLU A 559 20.20 -3.41 -2.37
N ILE A 560 20.52 -2.66 -3.42
CA ILE A 560 20.00 -1.30 -3.65
C ILE A 560 19.34 -1.20 -5.02
N LYS A 561 18.41 -0.25 -5.13
CA LYS A 561 17.77 0.18 -6.36
C LYS A 561 17.70 1.69 -6.42
N PHE A 562 17.44 2.23 -7.61
CA PHE A 562 17.22 3.66 -7.78
C PHE A 562 15.87 3.93 -8.42
N ARG A 563 15.15 4.88 -7.87
CA ARG A 563 14.00 5.52 -8.53
C ARG A 563 14.36 6.93 -8.90
N VAL A 564 14.09 7.28 -10.14
CA VAL A 564 14.27 8.63 -10.64
C VAL A 564 12.92 9.23 -10.94
N ILE A 565 12.67 10.44 -10.46
CA ILE A 565 11.41 11.16 -10.64
C ILE A 565 11.69 12.44 -11.40
N GLU A 566 10.91 12.72 -12.45
CA GLU A 566 10.95 13.97 -13.18
C GLU A 566 10.07 14.99 -12.44
N ASP A 567 10.72 15.90 -11.67
CA ASP A 567 10.05 16.95 -10.89
C ASP A 567 9.73 18.12 -11.82
N ARG A 568 8.56 18.09 -12.46
CA ARG A 568 8.18 19.07 -13.49
C ARG A 568 7.93 20.47 -12.94
N ASN A 569 7.44 20.56 -11.73
CA ASN A 569 7.10 21.84 -11.10
C ASN A 569 8.19 22.34 -10.14
N GLY A 570 9.26 21.55 -9.93
CA GLY A 570 10.41 21.91 -9.10
C GLY A 570 10.11 22.02 -7.62
N ASN A 571 9.08 21.32 -7.12
CA ASN A 571 8.66 21.39 -5.71
C ASN A 571 9.41 20.39 -4.80
N GLY A 572 10.27 19.55 -5.36
CA GLY A 572 11.06 18.55 -4.65
C GLY A 572 10.25 17.35 -4.12
N LYS A 573 9.09 17.08 -4.72
CA LYS A 573 8.21 15.97 -4.36
C LYS A 573 7.59 15.38 -5.62
N TRP A 574 7.29 14.12 -5.57
CA TRP A 574 6.48 13.48 -6.60
C TRP A 574 5.02 13.93 -6.50
N ASP A 575 4.43 14.38 -7.61
CA ASP A 575 3.05 14.78 -7.69
C ASP A 575 2.20 13.74 -8.43
N SER A 576 1.11 13.34 -7.76
CA SER A 576 0.08 12.49 -8.34
C SER A 576 -0.67 13.22 -9.45
N GLY A 577 -1.29 12.47 -10.36
CA GLY A 577 -2.19 13.02 -11.36
C GLY A 577 -3.48 13.61 -10.75
N ASN A 578 -4.23 14.29 -11.61
CA ASN A 578 -5.56 14.82 -11.31
C ASN A 578 -6.47 14.60 -12.52
N VAL A 579 -7.52 13.80 -12.34
CA VAL A 579 -8.45 13.46 -13.43
C VAL A 579 -9.26 14.68 -13.89
N VAL A 580 -9.71 15.50 -12.94
CA VAL A 580 -10.55 16.68 -13.20
C VAL A 580 -9.79 17.73 -13.99
N GLU A 581 -8.53 17.98 -13.62
CA GLU A 581 -7.64 18.93 -14.31
C GLU A 581 -6.91 18.31 -15.51
N ARG A 582 -7.12 17.00 -15.76
CA ARG A 582 -6.40 16.19 -16.75
C ARG A 582 -4.88 16.29 -16.66
N LEU A 583 -4.39 16.31 -15.45
CA LEU A 583 -2.97 16.30 -15.18
C LEU A 583 -2.48 14.85 -15.01
N GLN A 584 -1.55 14.45 -15.86
CA GLN A 584 -0.85 13.17 -15.70
C GLN A 584 0.06 13.23 -14.48
N PRO A 585 0.24 12.12 -13.75
CA PRO A 585 1.21 12.05 -12.66
C PRO A 585 2.62 12.31 -13.19
N GLU A 586 3.48 12.85 -12.33
CA GLU A 586 4.91 12.95 -12.64
C GLU A 586 5.51 11.57 -12.88
N ARG A 587 6.42 11.49 -13.85
CA ARG A 587 7.05 10.22 -14.20
C ARG A 587 8.03 9.81 -13.12
N ALA A 588 7.86 8.60 -12.62
CA ALA A 588 8.78 7.94 -11.71
C ALA A 588 9.20 6.60 -12.35
N GLU A 589 10.49 6.43 -12.59
CA GLU A 589 11.02 5.25 -13.28
C GLU A 589 12.07 4.57 -12.42
N ILE A 590 12.10 3.25 -12.44
CA ILE A 590 13.18 2.48 -11.82
C ILE A 590 14.36 2.41 -12.81
N TYR A 591 15.52 2.84 -12.34
CA TYR A 591 16.73 2.75 -13.15
C TYR A 591 17.14 1.30 -13.37
N ALA A 592 17.42 0.98 -14.62
CA ALA A 592 18.06 -0.27 -15.03
C ALA A 592 19.33 0.04 -15.86
N ASN A 593 20.39 -0.74 -15.64
CA ASN A 593 21.62 -0.62 -16.41
C ASN A 593 21.45 -1.12 -17.87
N ASP A 594 22.54 -1.14 -18.64
CA ASP A 594 22.49 -1.57 -20.04
C ASP A 594 22.18 -3.07 -20.21
N GLN A 595 22.37 -3.87 -19.16
CA GLN A 595 22.01 -5.28 -19.12
C GLN A 595 20.56 -5.50 -18.64
N GLY A 596 19.81 -4.45 -18.37
CA GLY A 596 18.45 -4.52 -17.84
C GLY A 596 18.35 -4.85 -16.35
N GLU A 597 19.47 -4.82 -15.60
CA GLU A 597 19.46 -5.06 -14.16
C GLU A 597 19.02 -3.81 -13.42
N ASP A 598 18.05 -3.96 -12.50
CA ASP A 598 17.48 -2.90 -11.67
C ASP A 598 17.92 -2.97 -10.20
N THR A 599 18.66 -4.01 -9.83
CA THR A 599 19.08 -4.28 -8.45
C THR A 599 20.58 -4.51 -8.42
N PHE A 600 21.25 -3.79 -7.54
CA PHE A 600 22.70 -3.74 -7.46
C PHE A 600 23.18 -4.10 -6.06
N ALA A 601 24.23 -4.90 -5.94
CA ALA A 601 24.80 -5.27 -4.66
C ALA A 601 25.83 -4.22 -4.20
N THR A 602 25.77 -3.86 -2.91
CA THR A 602 26.75 -3.02 -2.25
C THR A 602 27.49 -3.80 -1.16
N LYS A 603 28.76 -3.48 -0.92
CA LYS A 603 29.57 -4.02 0.19
C LYS A 603 30.25 -2.87 0.91
N THR A 604 30.62 -3.10 2.17
CA THR A 604 31.36 -2.13 2.97
C THR A 604 32.64 -1.70 2.29
N ASN A 605 32.98 -0.42 2.43
CA ASN A 605 34.16 0.22 1.85
C ASN A 605 34.24 0.14 0.30
N TRP A 606 33.07 0.02 -0.37
CA TRP A 606 33.00 0.08 -1.82
C TRP A 606 32.60 1.49 -2.30
N GLU A 607 33.26 1.95 -3.34
CA GLU A 607 32.79 3.07 -4.16
C GLU A 607 32.25 2.51 -5.48
N ILE A 608 30.98 2.81 -5.78
CA ILE A 608 30.27 2.25 -6.93
C ILE A 608 29.79 3.43 -7.78
N GLU A 609 30.05 3.37 -9.07
CA GLU A 609 29.66 4.42 -10.02
C GLU A 609 28.54 3.93 -10.94
N PHE A 610 27.58 4.82 -11.17
CA PHE A 610 26.49 4.60 -12.12
C PHE A 610 26.43 5.75 -13.11
N SER A 611 26.07 5.47 -14.34
CA SER A 611 25.76 6.49 -15.35
C SER A 611 24.28 6.44 -15.68
N MET A 612 23.57 7.52 -15.41
CA MET A 612 22.12 7.64 -15.64
C MET A 612 21.87 8.65 -16.77
N ASP A 613 21.44 8.16 -17.93
CA ASP A 613 21.02 9.01 -19.04
C ASP A 613 19.51 9.29 -18.92
N MET A 614 19.15 10.53 -18.56
CA MET A 614 17.76 10.97 -18.38
C MET A 614 16.96 10.95 -19.69
N ASN A 615 17.60 11.12 -20.84
CA ASN A 615 16.93 10.97 -22.14
C ASN A 615 16.47 9.52 -22.36
N ARG A 616 17.27 8.56 -21.92
CA ARG A 616 16.92 7.14 -21.99
C ARG A 616 15.88 6.74 -20.97
N ILE A 617 16.06 7.15 -19.70
CA ILE A 617 15.14 6.81 -18.59
C ILE A 617 13.74 7.37 -18.87
N PHE A 618 13.67 8.62 -19.34
CA PHE A 618 12.42 9.29 -19.64
C PHE A 618 12.08 9.33 -21.13
N ALA A 619 12.63 8.41 -21.91
CA ALA A 619 12.25 8.27 -23.32
C ALA A 619 10.72 8.07 -23.45
N PRO A 620 10.12 8.48 -24.57
CA PRO A 620 8.72 8.17 -24.86
C PRO A 620 8.50 6.66 -24.81
N VAL A 621 7.43 6.25 -24.12
CA VAL A 621 7.05 4.84 -24.04
C VAL A 621 6.42 4.44 -25.37
N THR A 622 7.06 3.53 -26.08
CA THR A 622 6.55 2.93 -27.32
C THR A 622 6.11 1.48 -27.05
N MET A 623 5.29 0.91 -27.92
CA MET A 623 4.89 -0.49 -27.85
C MET A 623 6.13 -1.42 -27.73
N GLN A 624 7.14 -1.20 -28.56
CA GLN A 624 8.36 -2.01 -28.54
C GLN A 624 9.17 -1.85 -27.24
N SER A 625 9.34 -0.61 -26.73
CA SER A 625 10.07 -0.37 -25.48
C SER A 625 9.35 -0.97 -24.29
N LEU A 626 8.01 -0.94 -24.29
CA LEU A 626 7.19 -1.51 -23.24
C LEU A 626 7.21 -3.03 -23.25
N SER A 627 7.10 -3.66 -24.42
CA SER A 627 7.23 -5.12 -24.56
C SER A 627 8.59 -5.60 -24.06
N ARG A 628 9.68 -4.95 -24.47
CA ARG A 628 11.02 -5.28 -23.98
C ARG A 628 11.15 -5.14 -22.47
N LEU A 629 10.62 -4.07 -21.87
CA LEU A 629 10.63 -3.86 -20.42
C LEU A 629 9.90 -4.98 -19.67
N LEU A 630 8.75 -5.41 -20.18
CA LEU A 630 7.97 -6.50 -19.58
C LEU A 630 8.70 -7.85 -19.66
N ASP A 631 9.33 -8.15 -20.79
CA ASP A 631 10.14 -9.36 -20.97
C ASP A 631 11.35 -9.38 -20.05
N GLU A 632 12.05 -8.26 -19.90
CA GLU A 632 13.19 -8.12 -18.98
C GLU A 632 12.75 -8.32 -17.52
N ARG A 633 11.67 -7.70 -17.10
CA ARG A 633 11.11 -7.86 -15.73
C ARG A 633 10.72 -9.31 -15.45
N GLU A 634 10.08 -9.95 -16.41
CA GLU A 634 9.69 -11.34 -16.27
C GLU A 634 10.91 -12.27 -16.16
N SER A 635 11.90 -12.06 -17.00
CA SER A 635 13.17 -12.82 -16.97
C SER A 635 13.88 -12.67 -15.62
N GLN A 636 13.92 -11.47 -15.06
CA GLN A 636 14.50 -11.22 -13.75
C GLN A 636 13.69 -11.91 -12.63
N ARG A 637 12.37 -11.86 -12.70
CA ARG A 637 11.50 -12.55 -11.74
C ARG A 637 11.76 -14.05 -11.73
N LEU A 638 11.81 -14.66 -12.90
CA LEU A 638 12.09 -16.11 -13.04
C LEU A 638 13.48 -16.49 -12.52
N ARG A 639 14.49 -15.67 -12.76
CA ARG A 639 15.84 -15.89 -12.20
C ARG A 639 15.82 -15.84 -10.66
N ARG A 640 15.19 -14.83 -10.05
CA ARG A 640 15.07 -14.71 -8.58
C ARG A 640 14.29 -15.88 -7.98
N GLU A 641 13.22 -16.34 -8.61
CA GLU A 641 12.46 -17.51 -8.16
C GLU A 641 13.30 -18.80 -8.25
N ALA A 642 14.08 -18.96 -9.33
CA ALA A 642 14.99 -20.10 -9.49
C ALA A 642 16.09 -20.09 -8.42
N GLU A 643 16.72 -18.94 -8.16
CA GLU A 643 17.72 -18.77 -7.11
C GLU A 643 17.15 -19.05 -5.70
N LYS A 644 15.94 -18.57 -5.43
CA LYS A 644 15.24 -18.84 -4.17
C LYS A 644 15.00 -20.34 -4.00
N ARG A 645 14.50 -21.03 -5.03
CA ARG A 645 14.32 -22.48 -5.01
C ARG A 645 15.65 -23.25 -4.83
N ALA A 646 16.72 -22.76 -5.46
CA ALA A 646 18.04 -23.35 -5.29
C ALA A 646 18.60 -23.20 -3.86
N LYS A 647 18.35 -22.06 -3.22
CA LYS A 647 18.74 -21.79 -1.81
C LYS A 647 17.87 -22.56 -0.80
N GLU A 648 16.59 -22.77 -1.08
CA GLU A 648 15.68 -23.51 -0.21
C GLU A 648 15.97 -25.02 -0.19
N GLY A 649 16.74 -25.54 -1.14
CA GLY A 649 17.05 -26.98 -1.28
C GLY A 649 15.81 -27.84 -1.53
N PRO A 650 15.92 -29.11 -1.87
CA PRO A 650 14.76 -29.99 -1.94
C PRO A 650 14.15 -30.09 -0.56
N LYS A 651 12.92 -29.58 -0.40
CA LYS A 651 12.13 -29.75 0.84
C LYS A 651 12.06 -31.24 1.12
N ARG A 652 12.85 -31.71 2.08
CA ARG A 652 12.72 -33.08 2.59
C ARG A 652 11.29 -33.22 3.10
N ASP A 653 10.68 -34.36 2.86
CA ASP A 653 9.34 -34.81 3.29
C ASP A 653 9.05 -34.68 4.82
N GLN A 654 9.73 -33.82 5.54
CA GLN A 654 9.54 -33.60 6.98
C GLN A 654 8.23 -32.87 7.32
N ASP A 655 7.66 -32.11 6.38
CA ASP A 655 6.38 -31.43 6.61
C ASP A 655 5.18 -32.35 6.45
N ARG A 656 5.30 -33.47 5.71
CA ARG A 656 4.25 -34.51 5.67
C ARG A 656 4.08 -35.20 7.02
N ASN A 657 5.14 -35.40 7.78
CA ASN A 657 5.07 -36.06 9.11
C ASN A 657 4.58 -35.10 10.21
N ARG A 658 4.75 -33.78 10.07
CA ARG A 658 4.18 -32.81 11.02
C ARG A 658 2.67 -32.66 10.88
N GLN A 659 2.15 -32.56 9.69
CA GLN A 659 0.68 -32.52 9.47
C GLN A 659 -0.04 -33.83 9.85
N GLN A 660 0.62 -34.98 9.75
CA GLN A 660 0.07 -36.25 10.26
C GLN A 660 0.09 -36.34 11.80
N ASN A 661 1.06 -35.78 12.47
CA ASN A 661 1.10 -35.75 13.94
C ASN A 661 0.12 -34.73 14.55
N ASP A 662 -0.09 -33.59 13.92
CA ASP A 662 -1.07 -32.59 14.38
C ASP A 662 -2.52 -33.03 14.17
N ASN A 663 -2.81 -33.80 13.12
CA ASN A 663 -4.12 -34.43 12.94
C ASN A 663 -4.37 -35.59 13.93
N ASN A 664 -3.36 -36.33 14.32
CA ASN A 664 -3.50 -37.38 15.35
C ASN A 664 -3.66 -36.84 16.77
N SER A 665 -3.06 -35.70 17.09
CA SER A 665 -3.23 -35.03 18.39
C SER A 665 -4.63 -34.40 18.54
N ASN A 666 -5.22 -33.88 17.47
CA ASN A 666 -6.59 -33.35 17.49
C ASN A 666 -7.67 -34.45 17.56
N PHE A 667 -7.42 -35.67 17.04
CA PHE A 667 -8.36 -36.80 17.18
C PHE A 667 -8.39 -37.37 18.59
N ASN A 668 -7.26 -37.34 19.32
CA ASN A 668 -7.21 -37.77 20.71
C ASN A 668 -7.77 -36.75 21.71
N ALA A 669 -7.82 -35.46 21.35
CA ALA A 669 -8.45 -34.41 22.16
C ALA A 669 -9.99 -34.43 22.03
N ALA A 670 -10.55 -34.84 20.88
CA ALA A 670 -11.98 -34.94 20.68
C ALA A 670 -12.62 -36.20 21.28
N GLY A 671 -11.84 -37.29 21.51
CA GLY A 671 -12.30 -38.54 22.15
C GLY A 671 -12.45 -38.44 23.68
N GLY A 672 -11.90 -37.41 24.33
CA GLY A 672 -11.95 -37.21 25.78
C GLY A 672 -13.20 -36.48 26.32
N MET A 673 -14.07 -35.94 25.48
CA MET A 673 -15.20 -35.11 25.89
C MET A 673 -16.56 -35.80 25.97
N PHE A 674 -16.62 -37.09 25.71
CA PHE A 674 -17.92 -37.84 25.73
C PHE A 674 -18.09 -38.78 26.92
N ASN A 675 -17.26 -38.71 27.97
CA ASN A 675 -17.37 -39.62 29.11
C ASN A 675 -17.71 -38.93 30.46
N ASN A 676 -18.43 -37.83 30.46
CA ASN A 676 -18.95 -37.24 31.73
C ASN A 676 -20.41 -36.79 31.57
N PHE A 677 -21.34 -37.72 31.32
CA PHE A 677 -22.75 -37.58 31.70
C PHE A 677 -23.31 -38.99 32.01
N ARG A 678 -23.21 -39.36 33.27
CA ARG A 678 -24.11 -40.21 34.02
C ARG A 678 -24.23 -39.70 35.43
#